data_ff3fdb27767945a5b0ee9920ac5658b4
#
_entry.id   ff3fdb27767945a5b0ee9920ac5658b4
#
_cell.length_a   1.000
_cell.length_b   1.000
_cell.length_c   1.000
_cell.angle_alpha   90.00
_cell.angle_beta   90.00
_cell.angle_gamma   90.00
#
_symmetry.space_group_name_H-M   'P 1'
#
loop_
_entity.id
_entity.type
_entity.pdbx_description
1 polymer ?
#
loop_
_entity_poly.entity_id
_entity_poly.type
_entity_poly.pdbx_seq_one_letter_code
_entity_poly.pdbx_strand_id
1 'polypeptide(L)'
;MASSYLLLLSLAILASPQTTTHAFSTNQPHHSPPQRVIIIGAGIGGLATAARIKSTLPSSTDVLVLEKNGRDKLGGRCGSFDVTIVDNNNGGALLFRHERGPSLLLLKEEYERLFEDCGKRNPSAADTGNDSSNTTRTAAEAYGLHMKQCIPAYQVVFDDGDAISVGFPRSKCQSSGLTIPQIKELQILEQQSIAKLNQLEPNGSSKWQEYLNTCAAFLDCGLPNFIEERLDVSTLPAFLIEALKDGAKRWPLQPHSVMLDALFDSPKLKAMASFQDLYVGLEPYRNEGQLGGGVLRKTAPAVFGLLAALELHPTNDKAGVFAPIGGFRQVAESMLELCLDNDVQCQFDTSVTRITDEGVYFTSKDESEGGFLPADLIICNADVPFATETILSESSNDDGGSNSSKYDWNDKFDYSSGVIAFHWSFSQRIEALNTHNVFMSVKSAEDAVSSWSILRDGDDSKTSTNNKSLKDQPFNFYVHRASHTDESAAPPGCDSIMVLVPCAPLVRNPELASLPRDEAILKYKQQFDEDLVNDVREAVMERLSILQGLDNLQDTLIDEVVDTPGTYADYYNVGGGVPFGLSHGLGQLSLTRPGAEPSSHDNVLFVGASSRPGNGVPLVLIGAKLVAKKAIEKLRSK
;
A
#
# COMPACT_ATOMS: atom_id res chain seq x y z
N MET A 1 -12.59 31.45 12.68
CA MET A 1 -11.91 30.37 11.99
C MET A 1 -11.81 30.56 10.45
N ALA A 2 -12.65 31.33 9.81
CA ALA A 2 -12.57 31.56 8.37
C ALA A 2 -11.46 32.55 7.90
N SER A 3 -10.89 33.33 8.82
CA SER A 3 -9.93 34.42 8.46
C SER A 3 -8.48 33.98 8.29
N SER A 4 -8.08 32.80 8.82
CA SER A 4 -6.68 32.34 8.76
C SER A 4 -6.33 31.56 7.49
N TYR A 5 -7.32 31.14 6.72
CA TYR A 5 -7.12 30.38 5.48
C TYR A 5 -6.80 31.25 4.24
N LEU A 6 -7.04 32.55 4.34
CA LEU A 6 -6.78 33.50 3.23
C LEU A 6 -5.31 33.97 3.12
N LEU A 7 -4.50 33.76 4.15
CA LEU A 7 -3.12 34.24 4.18
C LEU A 7 -2.12 33.35 3.42
N LEU A 8 -2.45 32.11 3.14
CA LEU A 8 -1.60 31.20 2.34
C LEU A 8 -1.74 31.40 0.83
N LEU A 9 -2.73 32.15 0.39
CA LEU A 9 -3.00 32.44 -1.03
C LEU A 9 -2.28 33.68 -1.59
N SER A 10 -1.63 34.48 -0.74
CA SER A 10 -1.10 35.79 -1.15
C SER A 10 0.34 35.80 -1.65
N LEU A 11 1.06 34.69 -1.66
CA LEU A 11 2.50 34.64 -1.98
C LEU A 11 2.87 34.04 -3.34
N ALA A 12 1.91 33.71 -4.20
CA ALA A 12 2.15 33.02 -5.47
C ALA A 12 1.85 33.82 -6.76
N ILE A 13 1.74 35.14 -6.70
CA ILE A 13 1.49 35.96 -7.91
C ILE A 13 2.67 36.89 -8.12
N LEU A 14 3.68 36.45 -8.86
CA LEU A 14 4.63 37.24 -9.66
C LEU A 14 5.60 36.30 -10.41
N ALA A 15 5.20 35.82 -11.59
CA ALA A 15 6.12 35.43 -12.65
C ALA A 15 5.38 35.47 -13.99
N SER A 16 5.73 36.44 -14.85
CA SER A 16 5.24 36.57 -16.21
C SER A 16 5.99 35.66 -17.18
N PRO A 17 5.34 35.08 -18.21
CA PRO A 17 6.01 34.27 -19.21
C PRO A 17 6.67 35.15 -20.31
N GLN A 18 7.94 34.88 -20.58
CA GLN A 18 8.61 35.39 -21.79
C GLN A 18 8.37 34.42 -22.95
N THR A 19 7.77 34.95 -24.02
CA THR A 19 7.62 34.29 -25.31
C THR A 19 8.91 34.36 -26.11
N THR A 20 9.53 33.23 -26.40
CA THR A 20 10.63 33.12 -27.37
C THR A 20 10.13 32.44 -28.65
N THR A 21 10.25 33.16 -29.78
CA THR A 21 10.03 32.64 -31.12
C THR A 21 11.24 31.85 -31.59
N HIS A 22 11.06 30.59 -31.97
CA HIS A 22 12.11 29.77 -32.58
C HIS A 22 11.92 29.62 -34.08
N ALA A 23 13.02 29.89 -34.81
CA ALA A 23 13.13 29.70 -36.25
C ALA A 23 13.33 28.20 -36.58
N PHE A 24 12.67 27.76 -37.65
CA PHE A 24 12.81 26.39 -38.17
C PHE A 24 14.21 26.18 -38.81
N SER A 25 14.95 25.20 -38.29
CA SER A 25 16.16 24.68 -38.90
C SER A 25 15.87 23.28 -39.48
N THR A 26 16.27 23.05 -40.73
CA THR A 26 16.17 21.77 -41.44
C THR A 26 17.17 20.78 -40.88
N ASN A 27 16.71 19.74 -40.20
CA ASN A 27 17.55 18.70 -39.61
C ASN A 27 17.76 17.51 -40.55
N GLN A 28 19.02 17.19 -40.78
CA GLN A 28 19.45 15.82 -41.10
C GLN A 28 19.26 14.92 -39.88
N PRO A 29 19.00 13.61 -40.03
CA PRO A 29 18.85 12.69 -38.89
C PRO A 29 20.20 12.56 -38.18
N HIS A 30 20.40 13.31 -37.10
CA HIS A 30 21.46 12.99 -36.14
C HIS A 30 21.04 11.70 -35.42
N HIS A 31 21.76 10.62 -35.65
CA HIS A 31 21.71 9.48 -34.74
C HIS A 31 22.26 9.93 -33.38
N SER A 32 21.40 10.34 -32.50
CA SER A 32 21.77 10.52 -31.09
C SER A 32 22.29 9.16 -30.57
N PRO A 33 23.33 9.16 -29.73
CA PRO A 33 23.79 7.91 -29.10
C PRO A 33 22.63 7.24 -28.35
N PRO A 34 22.62 5.91 -28.25
CA PRO A 34 21.57 5.21 -27.55
C PRO A 34 21.50 5.69 -26.10
N GLN A 35 20.32 6.17 -25.68
CA GLN A 35 20.09 6.64 -24.33
C GLN A 35 19.93 5.45 -23.38
N ARG A 36 20.49 5.55 -22.18
CA ARG A 36 20.38 4.54 -21.14
C ARG A 36 19.57 5.03 -19.93
N VAL A 37 18.56 4.26 -19.55
CA VAL A 37 17.76 4.47 -18.35
C VAL A 37 18.02 3.34 -17.36
N ILE A 38 18.45 3.68 -16.16
CA ILE A 38 18.60 2.71 -15.07
C ILE A 38 17.45 2.88 -14.09
N ILE A 39 16.82 1.75 -13.73
CA ILE A 39 15.74 1.69 -12.76
C ILE A 39 16.21 0.91 -11.55
N ILE A 40 16.15 1.52 -10.37
CA ILE A 40 16.60 0.95 -9.10
C ILE A 40 15.41 0.33 -8.39
N GLY A 41 15.37 -1.00 -8.30
CA GLY A 41 14.35 -1.80 -7.63
C GLY A 41 13.26 -2.32 -8.57
N ALA A 42 13.10 -3.65 -8.61
CA ALA A 42 12.05 -4.38 -9.35
C ALA A 42 10.73 -4.49 -8.54
N GLY A 43 10.41 -3.46 -7.74
CA GLY A 43 9.09 -3.29 -7.17
C GLY A 43 8.08 -2.81 -8.22
N ILE A 44 6.80 -2.81 -7.87
CA ILE A 44 5.69 -2.46 -8.79
C ILE A 44 5.92 -1.12 -9.51
N GLY A 45 6.37 -0.08 -8.79
CA GLY A 45 6.63 1.23 -9.38
C GLY A 45 7.77 1.21 -10.41
N GLY A 46 8.84 0.46 -10.13
CA GLY A 46 9.98 0.30 -11.04
C GLY A 46 9.58 -0.44 -12.32
N LEU A 47 8.94 -1.61 -12.18
CA LEU A 47 8.49 -2.42 -13.32
C LEU A 47 7.49 -1.68 -14.21
N ALA A 48 6.47 -1.04 -13.61
CA ALA A 48 5.47 -0.28 -14.35
C ALA A 48 6.08 0.92 -15.09
N THR A 49 7.06 1.61 -14.46
CA THR A 49 7.78 2.72 -15.12
C THR A 49 8.66 2.22 -16.25
N ALA A 50 9.37 1.09 -16.05
CA ALA A 50 10.20 0.46 -17.07
C ALA A 50 9.40 0.10 -18.33
N ALA A 51 8.28 -0.61 -18.16
CA ALA A 51 7.39 -1.01 -19.24
C ALA A 51 6.89 0.22 -20.03
N ARG A 52 6.43 1.28 -19.34
CA ARG A 52 5.93 2.51 -19.97
C ARG A 52 7.00 3.30 -20.73
N ILE A 53 8.21 3.39 -20.17
CA ILE A 53 9.32 4.07 -20.86
C ILE A 53 9.68 3.28 -22.11
N LYS A 54 9.90 1.98 -22.00
CA LYS A 54 10.37 1.16 -23.11
C LYS A 54 9.34 0.96 -24.22
N SER A 55 8.05 0.88 -23.89
CA SER A 55 6.96 0.80 -24.88
C SER A 55 6.79 2.09 -25.69
N THR A 56 7.25 3.23 -25.17
CA THR A 56 7.03 4.55 -25.77
C THR A 56 8.24 5.11 -26.50
N LEU A 57 9.46 4.77 -26.06
CA LEU A 57 10.72 5.25 -26.66
C LEU A 57 11.21 4.30 -27.74
N PRO A 58 12.12 4.79 -28.63
CA PRO A 58 12.72 3.95 -29.67
C PRO A 58 13.38 2.68 -29.12
N SER A 59 13.42 1.62 -29.91
CA SER A 59 14.06 0.35 -29.56
C SER A 59 15.53 0.47 -29.15
N SER A 60 16.21 1.52 -29.63
CA SER A 60 17.59 1.85 -29.28
C SER A 60 17.78 2.34 -27.84
N THR A 61 16.72 2.76 -27.15
CA THR A 61 16.80 3.15 -25.74
C THR A 61 17.03 1.90 -24.88
N ASP A 62 18.12 1.88 -24.13
CA ASP A 62 18.45 0.82 -23.20
C ASP A 62 17.76 1.07 -21.84
N VAL A 63 16.96 0.11 -21.37
CA VAL A 63 16.26 0.19 -20.08
C VAL A 63 16.66 -1.01 -19.25
N LEU A 64 17.36 -0.75 -18.14
CA LEU A 64 17.88 -1.76 -17.23
C LEU A 64 17.31 -1.57 -15.82
N VAL A 65 16.70 -2.61 -15.29
CA VAL A 65 16.23 -2.69 -13.89
C VAL A 65 17.28 -3.43 -13.07
N LEU A 66 17.73 -2.82 -11.97
CA LEU A 66 18.64 -3.42 -10.99
C LEU A 66 17.87 -3.71 -9.70
N GLU A 67 17.85 -4.97 -9.26
CA GLU A 67 17.18 -5.42 -8.05
C GLU A 67 18.18 -6.05 -7.07
N LYS A 68 18.19 -5.55 -5.81
CA LYS A 68 19.11 -6.06 -4.78
C LYS A 68 18.85 -7.51 -4.38
N ASN A 69 17.58 -7.91 -4.41
CA ASN A 69 17.16 -9.25 -4.02
C ASN A 69 17.17 -10.21 -5.21
N GLY A 70 17.13 -11.50 -4.90
CA GLY A 70 16.92 -12.55 -5.90
C GLY A 70 15.53 -12.49 -6.52
N ARG A 71 15.36 -13.26 -7.60
CA ARG A 71 14.10 -13.39 -8.36
C ARG A 71 12.92 -13.84 -7.50
N ASP A 72 13.19 -14.59 -6.44
CA ASP A 72 12.22 -15.06 -5.45
C ASP A 72 11.54 -13.93 -4.65
N LYS A 73 12.13 -12.73 -4.63
CA LYS A 73 11.61 -11.53 -3.96
C LYS A 73 11.17 -10.45 -4.93
N LEU A 74 10.83 -10.82 -6.15
CA LEU A 74 10.27 -9.93 -7.16
C LEU A 74 9.04 -9.18 -6.63
N GLY A 75 8.88 -7.93 -7.05
CA GLY A 75 7.74 -7.09 -6.66
C GLY A 75 7.95 -6.32 -5.35
N GLY A 76 9.04 -6.57 -4.64
CA GLY A 76 9.34 -5.94 -3.36
C GLY A 76 8.24 -6.24 -2.33
N ARG A 77 7.62 -5.20 -1.76
CA ARG A 77 6.51 -5.35 -0.81
C ARG A 77 5.26 -6.03 -1.39
N CYS A 78 5.08 -6.03 -2.69
CA CYS A 78 3.99 -6.72 -3.40
C CYS A 78 4.39 -8.17 -3.73
N GLY A 79 4.90 -8.89 -2.73
CA GLY A 79 5.38 -10.27 -2.85
C GLY A 79 4.59 -11.24 -2.00
N SER A 80 4.61 -12.51 -2.40
CA SER A 80 4.14 -13.65 -1.61
C SER A 80 5.29 -14.62 -1.44
N PHE A 81 5.20 -15.50 -0.45
CA PHE A 81 6.17 -16.58 -0.27
C PHE A 81 5.45 -17.91 -0.01
N ASP A 82 6.14 -18.99 -0.33
CA ASP A 82 5.62 -20.34 -0.16
C ASP A 82 6.28 -21.01 1.05
N VAL A 83 5.47 -21.74 1.82
CA VAL A 83 5.92 -22.65 2.89
C VAL A 83 5.58 -24.06 2.48
N THR A 84 6.56 -24.95 2.56
CA THR A 84 6.37 -26.37 2.26
C THR A 84 6.52 -27.17 3.54
N ILE A 85 5.47 -27.88 3.94
CA ILE A 85 5.42 -28.71 5.14
C ILE A 85 5.36 -30.17 4.71
N VAL A 86 6.21 -31.02 5.29
CA VAL A 86 6.14 -32.47 5.04
C VAL A 86 4.98 -33.06 5.80
N ASP A 87 4.02 -33.66 5.11
CA ASP A 87 2.95 -34.41 5.75
C ASP A 87 3.48 -35.76 6.25
N ASN A 88 3.67 -35.85 7.55
CA ASN A 88 4.20 -37.06 8.19
C ASN A 88 3.24 -38.27 8.07
N ASN A 89 1.98 -38.09 7.72
CA ASN A 89 0.99 -39.15 7.61
C ASN A 89 0.98 -39.81 6.23
N ASN A 90 1.21 -39.03 5.17
CA ASN A 90 1.09 -39.48 3.78
C ASN A 90 2.42 -39.40 3.01
N GLY A 91 3.47 -38.84 3.60
CA GLY A 91 4.76 -38.58 2.93
C GLY A 91 4.69 -37.55 1.80
N GLY A 92 3.58 -36.82 1.68
CA GLY A 92 3.39 -35.73 0.71
C GLY A 92 3.91 -34.39 1.23
N ALA A 93 4.04 -33.43 0.32
CA ALA A 93 4.35 -32.05 0.65
C ALA A 93 3.06 -31.19 0.63
N LEU A 94 2.80 -30.47 1.69
CA LEU A 94 1.75 -29.48 1.80
C LEU A 94 2.34 -28.11 1.46
N LEU A 95 1.84 -27.45 0.42
CA LEU A 95 2.30 -26.15 -0.04
C LEU A 95 1.31 -25.07 0.37
N PHE A 96 1.77 -24.10 1.14
CA PHE A 96 1.01 -22.92 1.57
C PHE A 96 1.64 -21.66 0.97
N ARG A 97 0.81 -20.74 0.48
CA ARG A 97 1.24 -19.43 0.02
C ARG A 97 0.74 -18.36 0.98
N HIS A 98 1.65 -17.48 1.40
CA HIS A 98 1.39 -16.35 2.27
C HIS A 98 1.67 -15.02 1.55
N GLU A 99 0.81 -14.04 1.75
CA GLU A 99 1.03 -12.67 1.30
C GLU A 99 1.93 -11.94 2.31
N ARG A 100 2.96 -11.24 1.83
CA ARG A 100 3.88 -10.50 2.73
C ARG A 100 3.60 -9.00 2.77
N GLY A 101 2.78 -8.49 1.90
CA GLY A 101 2.44 -7.08 1.79
C GLY A 101 0.96 -6.83 1.59
N PRO A 102 0.53 -6.30 0.44
CA PRO A 102 -0.87 -6.04 0.20
C PRO A 102 -1.69 -7.33 0.17
N SER A 103 -2.92 -7.24 0.65
CA SER A 103 -3.94 -8.29 0.56
C SER A 103 -5.18 -7.83 -0.21
N LEU A 104 -5.28 -6.53 -0.48
CA LEU A 104 -6.41 -5.88 -1.14
C LEU A 104 -5.97 -5.34 -2.49
N LEU A 105 -6.63 -5.77 -3.58
CA LEU A 105 -6.48 -5.18 -4.88
C LEU A 105 -7.67 -4.24 -5.11
N LEU A 106 -7.38 -2.96 -5.21
CA LEU A 106 -8.34 -1.88 -5.42
C LEU A 106 -8.08 -1.22 -6.78
N LEU A 107 -9.06 -0.51 -7.34
CA LEU A 107 -8.93 0.15 -8.65
C LEU A 107 -8.37 -0.80 -9.71
N LYS A 108 -9.06 -1.92 -9.91
CA LYS A 108 -8.70 -2.96 -10.87
C LYS A 108 -8.34 -2.38 -12.26
N GLU A 109 -9.00 -1.31 -12.65
CA GLU A 109 -8.83 -0.62 -13.93
C GLU A 109 -7.42 -0.03 -14.10
N GLU A 110 -6.73 0.33 -13.00
CA GLU A 110 -5.35 0.84 -13.10
C GLU A 110 -4.34 -0.26 -13.45
N TYR A 111 -4.62 -1.49 -13.00
CA TYR A 111 -3.82 -2.66 -13.41
C TYR A 111 -4.06 -2.98 -14.88
N GLU A 112 -5.33 -3.08 -15.31
CA GLU A 112 -5.67 -3.34 -16.71
C GLU A 112 -5.05 -2.29 -17.65
N ARG A 113 -5.15 -1.00 -17.30
CA ARG A 113 -4.61 0.12 -18.08
C ARG A 113 -3.10 0.01 -18.33
N LEU A 114 -2.32 -0.54 -17.38
CA LEU A 114 -0.89 -0.74 -17.61
C LEU A 114 -0.64 -1.71 -18.77
N PHE A 115 -1.38 -2.83 -18.79
CA PHE A 115 -1.24 -3.86 -19.82
C PHE A 115 -1.86 -3.42 -21.16
N GLU A 116 -2.95 -2.65 -21.13
CA GLU A 116 -3.53 -2.01 -22.33
C GLU A 116 -2.56 -1.02 -22.97
N ASP A 117 -1.92 -0.16 -22.16
CA ASP A 117 -1.00 0.88 -22.65
C ASP A 117 0.33 0.31 -23.18
N CYS A 118 0.83 -0.81 -22.62
CA CYS A 118 2.18 -1.31 -22.87
C CYS A 118 2.25 -2.72 -23.46
N GLY A 119 1.15 -3.49 -23.40
CA GLY A 119 1.13 -4.90 -23.80
C GLY A 119 1.22 -5.10 -25.30
N LYS A 120 1.93 -6.14 -25.71
CA LYS A 120 2.07 -6.58 -27.10
C LYS A 120 1.28 -7.86 -27.37
N ARG A 121 0.85 -8.58 -26.32
CA ARG A 121 0.09 -9.83 -26.45
C ARG A 121 -1.36 -9.52 -26.85
N ASN A 122 -1.86 -10.25 -27.83
CA ASN A 122 -3.25 -10.07 -28.29
C ASN A 122 -4.22 -10.77 -27.32
N PRO A 123 -5.13 -10.05 -26.64
CA PRO A 123 -6.13 -10.66 -25.77
C PRO A 123 -7.03 -11.68 -26.47
N SER A 124 -7.25 -11.51 -27.80
CA SER A 124 -8.11 -12.39 -28.62
C SER A 124 -7.40 -13.63 -29.15
N ALA A 125 -6.11 -13.80 -28.95
CA ALA A 125 -5.39 -15.01 -29.34
C ALA A 125 -5.76 -16.13 -28.35
N ALA A 126 -6.70 -16.98 -28.74
CA ALA A 126 -7.06 -18.18 -27.98
C ALA A 126 -5.80 -19.07 -27.85
N ASP A 127 -5.43 -19.42 -26.61
CA ASP A 127 -4.66 -20.62 -26.39
C ASP A 127 -5.42 -21.79 -27.05
N THR A 128 -4.71 -22.59 -27.86
CA THR A 128 -5.25 -23.77 -28.54
C THR A 128 -5.61 -24.92 -27.56
N GLY A 129 -5.79 -24.59 -26.28
CA GLY A 129 -6.30 -25.47 -25.24
C GLY A 129 -7.83 -25.45 -25.21
N ASN A 130 -8.42 -26.61 -25.22
CA ASN A 130 -9.82 -27.06 -25.35
C ASN A 130 -10.86 -26.40 -24.38
N ASP A 131 -10.77 -25.09 -24.12
CA ASP A 131 -11.74 -24.39 -23.26
C ASP A 131 -12.77 -23.62 -24.15
N SER A 132 -13.98 -24.16 -24.23
CA SER A 132 -15.07 -23.67 -25.04
C SER A 132 -15.82 -22.46 -24.44
N SER A 133 -15.23 -21.74 -23.49
CA SER A 133 -15.79 -20.50 -22.95
C SER A 133 -15.40 -19.32 -23.85
N ASN A 134 -16.37 -18.76 -24.53
CA ASN A 134 -16.26 -17.62 -25.45
C ASN A 134 -16.07 -16.29 -24.71
N THR A 135 -15.24 -16.27 -23.63
CA THR A 135 -14.92 -15.08 -22.85
C THR A 135 -13.67 -14.43 -23.40
N THR A 136 -13.79 -13.22 -23.89
CA THR A 136 -12.65 -12.39 -24.32
C THR A 136 -11.77 -12.11 -23.11
N ARG A 137 -10.50 -12.54 -23.13
CA ARG A 137 -9.51 -12.24 -22.10
C ARG A 137 -9.24 -10.73 -22.05
N THR A 138 -8.93 -10.20 -20.86
CA THR A 138 -8.45 -8.83 -20.72
C THR A 138 -6.97 -8.71 -21.08
N ALA A 139 -6.48 -7.48 -21.20
CA ALA A 139 -5.05 -7.25 -21.47
C ALA A 139 -4.17 -7.79 -20.33
N ALA A 140 -4.57 -7.64 -19.08
CA ALA A 140 -3.85 -8.18 -17.92
C ALA A 140 -3.88 -9.72 -17.89
N GLU A 141 -5.01 -10.34 -18.22
CA GLU A 141 -5.13 -11.80 -18.29
C GLU A 141 -4.26 -12.42 -19.41
N ALA A 142 -3.96 -11.67 -20.47
CA ALA A 142 -3.00 -12.11 -21.50
C ALA A 142 -1.57 -12.26 -20.97
N TYR A 143 -1.27 -11.63 -19.83
CA TYR A 143 -0.02 -11.74 -19.09
C TYR A 143 -0.14 -12.57 -17.81
N GLY A 144 -1.27 -13.27 -17.62
CA GLY A 144 -1.49 -14.18 -16.49
C GLY A 144 -2.02 -13.52 -15.21
N LEU A 145 -2.42 -12.25 -15.24
CA LEU A 145 -3.02 -11.58 -14.10
C LEU A 145 -4.54 -11.73 -14.10
N HIS A 146 -5.03 -12.68 -13.33
CA HIS A 146 -6.45 -12.90 -13.09
C HIS A 146 -6.87 -12.27 -11.77
N MET A 147 -7.93 -11.46 -11.78
CA MET A 147 -8.40 -10.72 -10.61
C MET A 147 -9.83 -11.12 -10.28
N LYS A 148 -10.03 -11.75 -9.11
CA LYS A 148 -11.33 -12.22 -8.62
C LYS A 148 -11.86 -11.30 -7.53
N GLN A 149 -13.15 -10.93 -7.62
CA GLN A 149 -13.78 -10.06 -6.63
C GLN A 149 -14.06 -10.80 -5.33
N CYS A 150 -13.75 -10.17 -4.19
CA CYS A 150 -14.07 -10.63 -2.84
C CYS A 150 -15.45 -10.08 -2.44
N ILE A 151 -16.41 -10.97 -2.15
CA ILE A 151 -17.79 -10.61 -1.80
C ILE A 151 -18.26 -11.48 -0.63
N PRO A 152 -18.64 -10.90 0.54
CA PRO A 152 -18.51 -9.48 0.89
C PRO A 152 -17.06 -9.02 0.91
N ALA A 153 -16.82 -7.70 0.82
CA ALA A 153 -15.47 -7.17 0.86
C ALA A 153 -14.80 -7.44 2.21
N TYR A 154 -15.55 -7.24 3.31
CA TYR A 154 -15.06 -7.46 4.68
C TYR A 154 -16.09 -8.10 5.59
N GLN A 155 -15.59 -8.77 6.62
CA GLN A 155 -16.27 -9.07 7.87
C GLN A 155 -15.61 -8.24 8.98
N VAL A 156 -16.40 -7.44 9.69
CA VAL A 156 -15.96 -6.70 10.88
C VAL A 156 -16.46 -7.43 12.11
N VAL A 157 -15.55 -7.80 13.00
CA VAL A 157 -15.81 -8.58 14.22
C VAL A 157 -15.48 -7.74 15.43
N PHE A 158 -16.40 -7.66 16.39
CA PHE A 158 -16.25 -6.92 17.64
C PHE A 158 -15.98 -7.83 18.82
N ASP A 159 -15.45 -7.26 19.93
CA ASP A 159 -15.10 -8.01 21.16
C ASP A 159 -16.26 -8.76 21.81
N ASP A 160 -17.50 -8.36 21.56
CA ASP A 160 -18.70 -9.01 22.08
C ASP A 160 -19.24 -10.13 21.18
N GLY A 161 -18.49 -10.47 20.12
CA GLY A 161 -18.85 -11.50 19.16
C GLY A 161 -19.78 -11.04 18.04
N ASP A 162 -20.22 -9.78 18.04
CA ASP A 162 -20.94 -9.23 16.90
C ASP A 162 -20.06 -9.25 15.65
N ALA A 163 -20.60 -9.74 14.54
CA ALA A 163 -19.93 -9.70 13.25
C ALA A 163 -20.85 -9.11 12.18
N ILE A 164 -20.35 -8.17 11.40
CA ILE A 164 -21.09 -7.48 10.34
C ILE A 164 -20.31 -7.57 9.04
N SER A 165 -20.96 -8.09 8.00
CA SER A 165 -20.38 -8.10 6.66
C SER A 165 -20.70 -6.80 5.91
N VAL A 166 -19.72 -6.26 5.19
CA VAL A 166 -19.86 -5.03 4.39
C VAL A 166 -19.22 -5.18 3.02
N GLY A 167 -19.61 -4.30 2.08
CA GLY A 167 -19.09 -4.35 0.70
C GLY A 167 -19.80 -5.40 -0.16
N PHE A 168 -21.09 -5.17 -0.44
CA PHE A 168 -21.92 -5.96 -1.35
C PHE A 168 -22.19 -5.17 -2.64
N PRO A 169 -21.41 -5.37 -3.71
CA PRO A 169 -21.57 -4.62 -4.96
C PRO A 169 -22.82 -5.11 -5.73
N ARG A 170 -23.87 -4.31 -5.73
CA ARG A 170 -25.17 -4.67 -6.37
C ARG A 170 -25.08 -4.75 -7.88
N SER A 171 -24.32 -3.86 -8.52
CA SER A 171 -24.23 -3.77 -9.98
C SER A 171 -23.38 -4.86 -10.63
N LYS A 172 -22.47 -5.47 -9.88
CA LYS A 172 -21.46 -6.41 -10.40
C LYS A 172 -21.75 -7.89 -10.06
N CYS A 173 -22.77 -8.18 -9.24
CA CYS A 173 -23.13 -9.57 -8.91
C CYS A 173 -23.52 -10.40 -10.14
N GLN A 174 -24.07 -9.78 -11.19
CA GLN A 174 -24.43 -10.48 -12.43
C GLN A 174 -23.22 -10.79 -13.33
N SER A 175 -22.11 -10.05 -13.19
CA SER A 175 -20.88 -10.23 -13.97
C SER A 175 -19.76 -10.96 -13.21
N SER A 176 -19.99 -11.31 -11.93
CA SER A 176 -18.97 -11.88 -11.03
C SER A 176 -18.75 -13.39 -11.19
N GLY A 177 -19.44 -14.06 -12.12
CA GLY A 177 -19.39 -15.52 -12.28
C GLY A 177 -20.08 -16.31 -11.14
N LEU A 178 -20.81 -15.63 -10.25
CA LEU A 178 -21.54 -16.27 -9.14
C LEU A 178 -22.77 -17.02 -9.64
N THR A 179 -23.03 -18.17 -9.04
CA THR A 179 -24.23 -18.96 -9.27
C THR A 179 -25.46 -18.32 -8.59
N ILE A 180 -26.67 -18.66 -9.09
CA ILE A 180 -27.92 -18.17 -8.50
C ILE A 180 -28.04 -18.47 -6.99
N PRO A 181 -27.67 -19.67 -6.48
CA PRO A 181 -27.64 -19.94 -5.05
C PRO A 181 -26.71 -18.99 -4.27
N GLN A 182 -25.49 -18.78 -4.73
CA GLN A 182 -24.52 -17.87 -4.11
C GLN A 182 -25.03 -16.42 -4.05
N ILE A 183 -25.67 -15.94 -5.12
CA ILE A 183 -26.28 -14.61 -5.14
C ILE A 183 -27.37 -14.49 -4.06
N LYS A 184 -28.20 -15.53 -3.88
CA LYS A 184 -29.24 -15.53 -2.85
C LYS A 184 -28.66 -15.53 -1.44
N GLU A 185 -27.60 -16.30 -1.19
CA GLU A 185 -26.90 -16.31 0.11
C GLU A 185 -26.34 -14.94 0.43
N LEU A 186 -25.69 -14.27 -0.54
CA LEU A 186 -25.19 -12.92 -0.38
C LEU A 186 -26.30 -11.90 -0.09
N GLN A 187 -27.47 -12.02 -0.74
CA GLN A 187 -28.62 -11.16 -0.46
C GLN A 187 -29.14 -11.36 0.97
N ILE A 188 -29.18 -12.59 1.47
CA ILE A 188 -29.57 -12.88 2.86
C ILE A 188 -28.55 -12.25 3.83
N LEU A 189 -27.26 -12.42 3.56
CA LEU A 189 -26.19 -11.86 4.38
C LEU A 189 -26.23 -10.30 4.39
N GLU A 190 -26.49 -9.69 3.24
CA GLU A 190 -26.68 -8.22 3.14
C GLU A 190 -27.87 -7.75 4.00
N GLN A 191 -29.02 -8.47 3.95
CA GLN A 191 -30.18 -8.13 4.79
C GLN A 191 -29.87 -8.29 6.28
N GLN A 192 -29.14 -9.32 6.68
CA GLN A 192 -28.69 -9.50 8.05
C GLN A 192 -27.78 -8.34 8.49
N SER A 193 -26.86 -7.90 7.62
CA SER A 193 -25.98 -6.77 7.90
C SER A 193 -26.76 -5.45 8.05
N ILE A 194 -27.74 -5.19 7.19
CA ILE A 194 -28.65 -4.04 7.30
C ILE A 194 -29.40 -4.05 8.64
N ALA A 195 -29.91 -5.22 9.06
CA ALA A 195 -30.60 -5.37 10.33
C ALA A 195 -29.66 -5.07 11.51
N LYS A 196 -28.43 -5.58 11.49
CA LYS A 196 -27.41 -5.32 12.51
C LYS A 196 -27.03 -3.84 12.60
N LEU A 197 -26.81 -3.16 11.46
CA LEU A 197 -26.54 -1.72 11.44
C LEU A 197 -27.64 -0.91 12.13
N ASN A 198 -28.93 -1.28 11.93
CA ASN A 198 -30.07 -0.64 12.60
C ASN A 198 -30.22 -1.02 14.08
N GLN A 199 -29.60 -2.12 14.53
CA GLN A 199 -29.50 -2.47 15.94
C GLN A 199 -28.44 -1.65 16.67
N LEU A 200 -27.34 -1.28 15.98
CA LEU A 200 -26.26 -0.49 16.57
C LEU A 200 -26.68 0.94 16.91
N GLU A 201 -27.56 1.53 16.09
CA GLU A 201 -28.20 2.82 16.38
C GLU A 201 -29.43 3.03 15.50
N PRO A 202 -30.39 3.91 15.89
CA PRO A 202 -31.56 4.24 15.08
C PRO A 202 -31.17 4.73 13.68
N ASN A 203 -31.75 4.13 12.64
CA ASN A 203 -31.45 4.41 11.23
C ASN A 203 -29.98 4.17 10.84
N GLY A 204 -29.28 3.26 11.54
CA GLY A 204 -27.85 2.98 11.31
C GLY A 204 -27.52 2.63 9.87
N SER A 205 -28.35 1.82 9.19
CA SER A 205 -28.16 1.49 7.78
C SER A 205 -28.29 2.70 6.84
N SER A 206 -29.20 3.63 7.13
CA SER A 206 -29.37 4.86 6.35
C SER A 206 -28.19 5.82 6.57
N LYS A 207 -27.73 5.96 7.81
CA LYS A 207 -26.54 6.76 8.15
C LYS A 207 -25.26 6.17 7.51
N TRP A 208 -25.15 4.83 7.49
CA TRP A 208 -24.06 4.13 6.80
C TRP A 208 -24.06 4.43 5.30
N GLN A 209 -25.22 4.38 4.66
CA GLN A 209 -25.33 4.73 3.23
C GLN A 209 -25.04 6.21 2.97
N GLU A 210 -25.46 7.12 3.86
CA GLU A 210 -25.11 8.55 3.78
C GLU A 210 -23.59 8.77 3.89
N TYR A 211 -22.92 8.02 4.80
CA TYR A 211 -21.46 8.02 4.91
C TYR A 211 -20.81 7.60 3.60
N LEU A 212 -21.20 6.43 3.05
CA LEU A 212 -20.62 5.93 1.79
C LEU A 212 -20.87 6.87 0.61
N ASN A 213 -22.04 7.49 0.51
CA ASN A 213 -22.34 8.48 -0.54
C ASN A 213 -21.47 9.74 -0.39
N THR A 214 -21.23 10.20 0.83
CA THR A 214 -20.32 11.32 1.09
C THR A 214 -18.88 10.96 0.67
N CYS A 215 -18.44 9.76 1.01
CA CYS A 215 -17.13 9.24 0.64
C CYS A 215 -16.99 9.03 -0.88
N ALA A 216 -18.06 8.64 -1.56
CA ALA A 216 -18.09 8.53 -3.03
C ALA A 216 -17.92 9.89 -3.70
N ALA A 217 -18.53 10.96 -3.16
CA ALA A 217 -18.29 12.32 -3.66
C ALA A 217 -16.81 12.74 -3.47
N PHE A 218 -16.16 12.34 -2.37
CA PHE A 218 -14.73 12.55 -2.17
C PHE A 218 -13.89 11.75 -3.19
N LEU A 219 -14.28 10.52 -3.51
CA LEU A 219 -13.61 9.69 -4.50
C LEU A 219 -13.71 10.30 -5.90
N ASP A 220 -14.91 10.72 -6.31
CA ASP A 220 -15.17 11.27 -7.63
C ASP A 220 -14.44 12.61 -7.87
N CYS A 221 -14.25 13.39 -6.82
CA CYS A 221 -13.46 14.63 -6.87
C CYS A 221 -11.95 14.36 -6.69
N GLY A 222 -11.59 13.48 -5.76
CA GLY A 222 -10.20 13.25 -5.36
C GLY A 222 -9.39 12.47 -6.40
N LEU A 223 -9.96 11.45 -7.01
CA LEU A 223 -9.26 10.58 -7.94
C LEU A 223 -8.73 11.34 -9.17
N PRO A 224 -9.54 12.06 -9.96
CA PRO A 224 -9.03 12.78 -11.13
C PRO A 224 -8.09 13.94 -10.78
N ASN A 225 -8.35 14.67 -9.70
CA ASN A 225 -7.64 15.90 -9.40
C ASN A 225 -6.36 15.74 -8.58
N PHE A 226 -6.29 14.73 -7.69
CA PHE A 226 -5.16 14.54 -6.78
C PHE A 226 -4.31 13.32 -7.10
N ILE A 227 -4.93 12.32 -7.72
CA ILE A 227 -4.33 11.00 -7.88
C ILE A 227 -3.92 10.78 -9.34
N GLU A 228 -4.83 10.94 -10.31
CA GLU A 228 -4.56 10.70 -11.74
C GLU A 228 -3.82 11.86 -12.39
N GLU A 229 -4.10 13.09 -11.99
CA GLU A 229 -3.40 14.28 -12.48
C GLU A 229 -2.51 14.86 -11.38
N ARG A 230 -1.40 15.45 -11.81
CA ARG A 230 -0.53 16.15 -10.89
C ARG A 230 -1.24 17.39 -10.37
N LEU A 231 -1.69 17.39 -9.11
CA LEU A 231 -2.13 18.62 -8.48
C LEU A 231 -0.95 19.59 -8.44
N ASP A 232 -1.10 20.69 -9.15
CA ASP A 232 -0.19 21.84 -9.09
C ASP A 232 -0.95 23.09 -8.65
N VAL A 233 -0.23 24.19 -8.52
CA VAL A 233 -0.82 25.47 -8.10
C VAL A 233 -1.90 25.95 -9.09
N SER A 234 -1.84 25.53 -10.36
CA SER A 234 -2.80 25.92 -11.40
C SER A 234 -4.13 25.14 -11.31
N THR A 235 -4.09 23.88 -10.88
CA THR A 235 -5.27 23.01 -10.73
C THR A 235 -5.97 23.14 -9.37
N LEU A 236 -5.26 23.67 -8.36
CA LEU A 236 -5.79 23.88 -7.01
C LEU A 236 -7.09 24.73 -6.97
N PRO A 237 -7.24 25.85 -7.70
CA PRO A 237 -8.48 26.61 -7.70
C PRO A 237 -9.68 25.84 -8.24
N ALA A 238 -9.50 25.06 -9.32
CA ALA A 238 -10.57 24.24 -9.89
C ALA A 238 -11.03 23.17 -8.89
N PHE A 239 -10.10 22.52 -8.21
CA PHE A 239 -10.38 21.57 -7.15
C PHE A 239 -11.16 22.21 -5.98
N LEU A 240 -10.74 23.39 -5.50
CA LEU A 240 -11.43 24.08 -4.42
C LEU A 240 -12.86 24.49 -4.82
N ILE A 241 -13.07 24.89 -6.06
CA ILE A 241 -14.40 25.21 -6.60
C ILE A 241 -15.25 23.95 -6.66
N GLU A 242 -14.72 22.84 -7.12
CA GLU A 242 -15.42 21.54 -7.18
C GLU A 242 -15.80 21.05 -5.77
N ALA A 243 -14.86 21.08 -4.84
CA ALA A 243 -15.08 20.72 -3.43
C ALA A 243 -16.12 21.62 -2.73
N LEU A 244 -16.32 22.85 -3.21
CA LEU A 244 -17.32 23.80 -2.68
C LEU A 244 -18.69 23.68 -3.36
N LYS A 245 -18.76 23.14 -4.59
CA LYS A 245 -20.02 23.04 -5.37
C LYS A 245 -21.07 22.18 -4.69
N ASP A 246 -20.68 21.09 -4.04
CA ASP A 246 -21.59 20.17 -3.37
C ASP A 246 -22.12 20.68 -2.02
N GLY A 247 -22.02 22.02 -1.84
CA GLY A 247 -22.61 22.68 -0.67
C GLY A 247 -22.04 22.18 0.62
N ALA A 248 -20.77 21.89 0.62
CA ALA A 248 -19.89 21.43 1.71
C ALA A 248 -20.59 21.17 3.04
N LYS A 249 -21.61 20.32 3.03
CA LYS A 249 -22.12 19.77 4.28
C LYS A 249 -20.98 19.11 5.06
N ARG A 250 -19.90 18.71 4.34
CA ARG A 250 -18.73 18.06 4.92
C ARG A 250 -17.46 18.45 4.14
N TRP A 251 -16.61 19.21 4.79
CA TRP A 251 -15.34 19.64 4.23
C TRP A 251 -14.33 18.46 4.16
N PRO A 252 -13.77 18.10 2.99
CA PRO A 252 -12.90 16.91 2.85
C PRO A 252 -11.60 17.00 3.64
N LEU A 253 -11.10 18.19 3.94
CA LEU A 253 -9.89 18.39 4.74
C LEU A 253 -10.16 18.62 6.23
N GLN A 254 -11.41 18.51 6.71
CA GLN A 254 -11.67 18.45 8.15
C GLN A 254 -11.13 17.15 8.76
N PRO A 255 -10.89 17.09 10.07
CA PRO A 255 -10.58 15.82 10.73
C PRO A 255 -11.66 14.77 10.46
N HIS A 256 -11.25 13.54 10.17
CA HIS A 256 -12.19 12.44 9.93
C HIS A 256 -13.10 12.20 11.14
N SER A 257 -12.57 12.30 12.36
CA SER A 257 -13.34 12.24 13.60
C SER A 257 -14.52 13.21 13.63
N VAL A 258 -14.37 14.44 13.12
CA VAL A 258 -15.45 15.43 13.06
C VAL A 258 -16.59 14.97 12.14
N MET A 259 -16.26 14.33 11.01
CA MET A 259 -17.26 13.76 10.12
C MET A 259 -17.95 12.54 10.73
N LEU A 260 -17.19 11.66 11.39
CA LEU A 260 -17.70 10.47 12.05
C LEU A 260 -18.65 10.85 13.20
N ASP A 261 -18.25 11.80 14.04
CA ASP A 261 -19.07 12.28 15.17
C ASP A 261 -20.35 13.03 14.74
N ALA A 262 -20.33 13.64 13.57
CA ALA A 262 -21.49 14.30 12.99
C ALA A 262 -22.50 13.31 12.36
N LEU A 263 -22.07 12.10 11.99
CA LEU A 263 -22.90 11.09 11.33
C LEU A 263 -23.41 10.02 12.28
N PHE A 264 -22.54 9.53 13.15
CA PHE A 264 -22.79 8.36 13.97
C PHE A 264 -22.75 8.70 15.47
N ASP A 265 -23.66 8.09 16.21
CA ASP A 265 -23.63 8.07 17.67
C ASP A 265 -22.93 6.80 18.19
N SER A 266 -23.11 5.67 17.49
CA SER A 266 -22.55 4.37 17.84
C SER A 266 -21.02 4.33 17.68
N PRO A 267 -20.25 3.98 18.74
CA PRO A 267 -18.80 3.76 18.62
C PRO A 267 -18.45 2.67 17.61
N LYS A 268 -19.26 1.60 17.49
CA LYS A 268 -19.04 0.52 16.53
C LYS A 268 -19.16 1.02 15.08
N LEU A 269 -20.14 1.87 14.77
CA LEU A 269 -20.28 2.46 13.44
C LEU A 269 -19.13 3.42 13.11
N LYS A 270 -18.69 4.23 14.07
CA LYS A 270 -17.50 5.10 13.90
C LYS A 270 -16.24 4.28 13.59
N ALA A 271 -16.04 3.19 14.33
CA ALA A 271 -14.92 2.30 14.11
C ALA A 271 -14.98 1.62 12.73
N MET A 272 -16.15 1.10 12.33
CA MET A 272 -16.36 0.52 11.00
C MET A 272 -16.15 1.52 9.86
N ALA A 273 -16.44 2.79 10.08
CA ALA A 273 -16.31 3.84 9.08
C ALA A 273 -14.87 4.39 8.96
N SER A 274 -13.95 3.95 9.81
CA SER A 274 -12.61 4.55 9.90
C SER A 274 -11.44 3.57 9.94
N PHE A 275 -11.67 2.27 9.88
CA PHE A 275 -10.56 1.32 9.94
C PHE A 275 -9.59 1.45 8.75
N GLN A 276 -10.05 1.98 7.62
CA GLN A 276 -9.22 2.25 6.44
C GLN A 276 -8.16 3.33 6.68
N ASP A 277 -8.32 4.20 7.68
CA ASP A 277 -7.31 5.22 8.00
C ASP A 277 -5.94 4.58 8.34
N LEU A 278 -5.94 3.33 8.85
CA LEU A 278 -4.72 2.58 9.11
C LEU A 278 -3.87 2.37 7.85
N TYR A 279 -4.49 2.12 6.70
CA TYR A 279 -3.78 1.84 5.44
C TYR A 279 -2.98 3.05 4.94
N VAL A 280 -3.39 4.25 5.31
CA VAL A 280 -2.69 5.49 5.01
C VAL A 280 -1.82 5.98 6.16
N GLY A 281 -1.68 5.14 7.19
CA GLY A 281 -0.84 5.38 8.35
C GLY A 281 -1.37 6.43 9.32
N LEU A 282 -2.69 6.54 9.42
CA LEU A 282 -3.37 7.53 10.25
C LEU A 282 -4.37 6.88 11.20
N GLU A 283 -4.85 7.66 12.14
CA GLU A 283 -5.92 7.33 13.06
C GLU A 283 -6.99 8.40 13.05
N PRO A 284 -8.27 8.00 13.12
CA PRO A 284 -9.37 8.95 13.01
C PRO A 284 -9.40 9.97 14.14
N TYR A 285 -8.99 9.59 15.36
CA TYR A 285 -9.08 10.43 16.57
C TYR A 285 -7.72 10.98 17.05
N ARG A 286 -6.64 10.71 16.32
CA ARG A 286 -5.33 11.25 16.66
C ARG A 286 -5.17 12.67 16.13
N ASN A 287 -4.95 13.61 17.03
CA ASN A 287 -4.81 15.03 16.74
C ASN A 287 -3.45 15.53 17.25
N GLU A 288 -2.35 15.04 16.65
CA GLU A 288 -1.00 15.37 17.05
C GLU A 288 -0.20 16.11 15.99
N GLY A 289 0.81 16.82 16.44
CA GLY A 289 1.74 17.58 15.60
C GLY A 289 1.09 18.83 15.00
N GLN A 290 1.80 19.95 15.02
CA GLN A 290 1.31 21.20 14.45
C GLN A 290 2.14 21.57 13.22
N LEU A 291 1.44 21.94 12.14
CA LEU A 291 2.03 22.72 11.07
C LEU A 291 2.05 24.20 11.47
N GLY A 292 2.91 25.01 10.82
CA GLY A 292 2.83 26.45 10.94
C GLY A 292 1.40 26.94 10.71
N GLY A 293 0.84 27.69 11.68
CA GLY A 293 -0.55 28.14 11.63
C GLY A 293 -1.55 27.27 12.38
N GLY A 294 -1.11 26.27 13.16
CA GLY A 294 -1.99 25.47 14.05
C GLY A 294 -2.76 24.34 13.36
N VAL A 295 -2.39 23.98 12.14
CA VAL A 295 -2.97 22.82 11.43
C VAL A 295 -2.36 21.54 11.97
N LEU A 296 -3.19 20.56 12.29
CA LEU A 296 -2.76 19.29 12.87
C LEU A 296 -2.08 18.41 11.80
N ARG A 297 -0.80 18.14 11.98
CA ARG A 297 0.05 17.47 10.99
C ARG A 297 -0.31 15.99 10.80
N LYS A 298 -0.64 15.29 11.88
CA LYS A 298 -0.89 13.83 11.90
C LYS A 298 -2.37 13.47 11.94
N THR A 299 -3.25 14.43 11.74
CA THR A 299 -4.69 14.20 11.74
C THR A 299 -5.11 13.52 10.44
N ALA A 300 -5.95 12.48 10.55
CA ALA A 300 -6.61 11.88 9.40
C ALA A 300 -7.64 12.87 8.81
N PRO A 301 -7.46 13.36 7.59
CA PRO A 301 -8.48 14.18 6.94
C PRO A 301 -9.63 13.32 6.41
N ALA A 302 -10.85 13.83 6.47
CA ALA A 302 -12.08 13.13 6.09
C ALA A 302 -12.08 12.62 4.64
N VAL A 303 -11.27 13.23 3.77
CA VAL A 303 -11.11 12.78 2.38
C VAL A 303 -10.68 11.32 2.28
N PHE A 304 -9.99 10.76 3.28
CA PHE A 304 -9.62 9.33 3.27
C PHE A 304 -10.80 8.38 3.43
N GLY A 305 -11.99 8.86 3.82
CA GLY A 305 -13.23 8.12 3.63
C GLY A 305 -13.47 7.67 2.17
N LEU A 306 -12.79 8.29 1.17
CA LEU A 306 -12.81 7.80 -0.22
C LEU A 306 -12.43 6.31 -0.33
N LEU A 307 -11.58 5.79 0.58
CA LEU A 307 -11.23 4.37 0.65
C LEU A 307 -12.45 3.51 1.00
N ALA A 308 -13.27 3.96 1.96
CA ALA A 308 -14.52 3.27 2.29
C ALA A 308 -15.49 3.23 1.09
N ALA A 309 -15.59 4.30 0.31
CA ALA A 309 -16.38 4.28 -0.92
C ALA A 309 -15.80 3.35 -1.97
N LEU A 310 -14.48 3.37 -2.14
CA LEU A 310 -13.77 2.53 -3.11
C LEU A 310 -13.91 1.02 -2.79
N GLU A 311 -13.99 0.67 -1.52
CA GLU A 311 -14.08 -0.71 -1.08
C GLU A 311 -15.53 -1.20 -0.92
N LEU A 312 -16.43 -0.34 -0.40
CA LEU A 312 -17.69 -0.76 0.19
C LEU A 312 -18.93 -0.19 -0.51
N HIS A 313 -18.80 0.81 -1.39
CA HIS A 313 -19.97 1.45 -1.98
C HIS A 313 -20.73 0.48 -2.89
N PRO A 314 -22.05 0.28 -2.69
CA PRO A 314 -22.79 -0.78 -3.37
C PRO A 314 -22.99 -0.56 -4.87
N THR A 315 -22.95 0.67 -5.36
CA THR A 315 -23.28 1.05 -6.74
C THR A 315 -22.24 1.88 -7.46
N ASN A 316 -21.15 2.30 -6.80
CA ASN A 316 -20.06 3.03 -7.47
C ASN A 316 -19.28 2.06 -8.38
N ASP A 317 -19.08 2.42 -9.64
CA ASP A 317 -18.44 1.56 -10.64
C ASP A 317 -16.96 1.28 -10.34
N LYS A 318 -16.29 2.18 -9.60
CA LYS A 318 -14.91 2.01 -9.16
C LYS A 318 -14.77 1.15 -7.91
N ALA A 319 -15.89 0.86 -7.22
CA ALA A 319 -15.87 0.12 -5.97
C ALA A 319 -15.67 -1.37 -6.16
N GLY A 320 -14.95 -1.96 -5.24
CA GLY A 320 -14.75 -3.40 -5.11
C GLY A 320 -13.37 -3.75 -4.60
N VAL A 321 -13.31 -4.80 -3.82
CA VAL A 321 -12.07 -5.43 -3.38
C VAL A 321 -11.87 -6.69 -4.21
N PHE A 322 -10.66 -6.87 -4.73
CA PHE A 322 -10.29 -8.02 -5.55
C PHE A 322 -9.08 -8.73 -4.95
N ALA A 323 -8.90 -9.99 -5.29
CA ALA A 323 -7.71 -10.79 -5.02
C ALA A 323 -7.08 -11.23 -6.35
N PRO A 324 -5.78 -11.11 -6.54
CA PRO A 324 -5.08 -11.70 -7.67
C PRO A 324 -4.96 -13.21 -7.44
N ILE A 325 -5.39 -14.02 -8.42
CA ILE A 325 -5.23 -15.47 -8.37
C ILE A 325 -3.76 -15.83 -8.57
N GLY A 326 -3.22 -16.63 -7.69
CA GLY A 326 -1.78 -16.89 -7.57
C GLY A 326 -1.07 -15.96 -6.58
N GLY A 327 -1.83 -15.09 -5.88
CA GLY A 327 -1.34 -14.15 -4.88
C GLY A 327 -0.78 -12.86 -5.47
N PHE A 328 -0.36 -11.93 -4.61
CA PHE A 328 0.15 -10.64 -5.04
C PHE A 328 1.48 -10.72 -5.80
N ARG A 329 2.27 -11.79 -5.62
CA ARG A 329 3.46 -12.00 -6.48
C ARG A 329 3.07 -12.14 -7.96
N GLN A 330 1.85 -12.65 -8.28
CA GLN A 330 1.38 -12.76 -9.66
C GLN A 330 1.26 -11.40 -10.36
N VAL A 331 0.95 -10.34 -9.60
CA VAL A 331 0.96 -8.97 -10.12
C VAL A 331 2.37 -8.59 -10.60
N ALA A 332 3.39 -8.85 -9.78
CA ALA A 332 4.77 -8.55 -10.13
C ALA A 332 5.30 -9.44 -11.27
N GLU A 333 4.94 -10.73 -11.27
CA GLU A 333 5.31 -11.67 -12.32
C GLU A 333 4.74 -11.24 -13.68
N SER A 334 3.46 -10.89 -13.72
CA SER A 334 2.81 -10.41 -14.96
C SER A 334 3.43 -9.10 -15.45
N MET A 335 3.84 -8.21 -14.55
CA MET A 335 4.54 -6.98 -14.92
C MET A 335 5.97 -7.24 -15.42
N LEU A 336 6.66 -8.22 -14.86
CA LEU A 336 7.98 -8.62 -15.37
C LEU A 336 7.86 -9.20 -16.77
N GLU A 337 6.89 -10.07 -17.04
CA GLU A 337 6.59 -10.57 -18.38
C GLU A 337 6.30 -9.43 -19.37
N LEU A 338 5.53 -8.41 -18.93
CA LEU A 338 5.30 -7.21 -19.72
C LEU A 338 6.60 -6.44 -20.02
N CYS A 339 7.50 -6.34 -19.03
CA CYS A 339 8.82 -5.73 -19.20
C CYS A 339 9.68 -6.50 -20.22
N LEU A 340 9.75 -7.83 -20.08
CA LEU A 340 10.51 -8.71 -20.97
C LEU A 340 10.00 -8.65 -22.41
N ASP A 341 8.68 -8.68 -22.62
CA ASP A 341 8.07 -8.51 -23.94
C ASP A 341 8.40 -7.15 -24.57
N ASN A 342 8.69 -6.14 -23.75
CA ASN A 342 9.12 -4.82 -24.19
C ASN A 342 10.65 -4.65 -24.26
N ASP A 343 11.43 -5.73 -24.19
CA ASP A 343 12.91 -5.72 -24.24
C ASP A 343 13.54 -4.90 -23.09
N VAL A 344 12.91 -4.87 -21.91
CA VAL A 344 13.51 -4.35 -20.68
C VAL A 344 14.44 -5.42 -20.11
N GLN A 345 15.66 -5.04 -19.76
CA GLN A 345 16.60 -5.91 -19.07
C GLN A 345 16.38 -5.85 -17.55
N CYS A 346 16.42 -6.99 -16.87
CA CYS A 346 16.31 -7.07 -15.41
C CYS A 346 17.49 -7.88 -14.84
N GLN A 347 18.23 -7.27 -13.93
CA GLN A 347 19.34 -7.90 -13.23
C GLN A 347 19.03 -7.98 -11.74
N PHE A 348 18.95 -9.20 -11.22
CA PHE A 348 18.70 -9.51 -9.82
C PHE A 348 20.00 -9.66 -9.04
N ASP A 349 19.92 -9.78 -7.72
CA ASP A 349 21.05 -9.90 -6.80
C ASP A 349 22.09 -8.78 -6.99
N THR A 350 21.63 -7.59 -7.39
CA THR A 350 22.45 -6.43 -7.74
C THR A 350 21.98 -5.20 -6.99
N SER A 351 22.76 -4.78 -6.01
CA SER A 351 22.45 -3.65 -5.13
C SER A 351 23.13 -2.37 -5.64
N VAL A 352 22.34 -1.33 -5.86
CA VAL A 352 22.88 0.01 -6.10
C VAL A 352 23.32 0.61 -4.77
N THR A 353 24.58 1.01 -4.68
CA THR A 353 25.22 1.54 -3.46
C THR A 353 25.34 3.04 -3.47
N ARG A 354 25.42 3.68 -4.65
CA ARG A 354 25.50 5.15 -4.79
C ARG A 354 24.96 5.61 -6.14
N ILE A 355 24.28 6.75 -6.13
CA ILE A 355 23.82 7.47 -7.32
C ILE A 355 24.67 8.72 -7.51
N THR A 356 24.99 9.04 -8.78
CA THR A 356 25.69 10.25 -9.20
C THR A 356 24.99 10.86 -10.42
N ASP A 357 25.40 12.06 -10.84
CA ASP A 357 24.89 12.70 -12.05
C ASP A 357 25.26 11.95 -13.33
N GLU A 358 26.25 11.06 -13.29
CA GLU A 358 26.74 10.30 -14.44
C GLU A 358 26.20 8.87 -14.50
N GLY A 359 25.66 8.33 -13.41
CA GLY A 359 25.18 6.95 -13.32
C GLY A 359 25.13 6.39 -11.91
N VAL A 360 25.23 5.07 -11.78
CA VAL A 360 25.11 4.37 -10.51
C VAL A 360 26.31 3.46 -10.24
N TYR A 361 26.72 3.37 -8.99
CA TYR A 361 27.60 2.33 -8.49
C TYR A 361 26.77 1.17 -7.95
N PHE A 362 27.21 -0.04 -8.19
CA PHE A 362 26.52 -1.25 -7.77
C PHE A 362 27.48 -2.32 -7.26
N THR A 363 26.96 -3.27 -6.49
CA THR A 363 27.64 -4.51 -6.10
C THR A 363 26.70 -5.69 -6.29
N SER A 364 27.26 -6.87 -6.64
CA SER A 364 26.53 -8.13 -6.58
C SER A 364 26.33 -8.56 -5.12
N LYS A 365 25.35 -9.44 -4.87
CA LYS A 365 25.01 -9.92 -3.52
C LYS A 365 26.16 -10.64 -2.82
N ASP A 366 26.98 -11.36 -3.60
CA ASP A 366 28.16 -12.07 -3.12
C ASP A 366 29.43 -11.22 -3.12
N GLU A 367 29.31 -9.90 -3.42
CA GLU A 367 30.40 -8.94 -3.53
C GLU A 367 31.50 -9.33 -4.55
N SER A 368 31.25 -10.36 -5.37
CA SER A 368 32.20 -10.84 -6.39
C SER A 368 32.33 -9.88 -7.58
N GLU A 369 31.24 -9.13 -7.84
CA GLU A 369 31.21 -8.14 -8.92
C GLU A 369 30.72 -6.79 -8.37
N GLY A 370 31.34 -5.73 -8.81
CA GLY A 370 30.95 -4.36 -8.51
C GLY A 370 31.48 -3.43 -9.59
N GLY A 371 30.83 -2.29 -9.77
CA GLY A 371 31.27 -1.37 -10.81
C GLY A 371 30.40 -0.12 -10.91
N PHE A 372 30.60 0.59 -12.01
CA PHE A 372 29.88 1.78 -12.40
C PHE A 372 29.12 1.55 -13.69
N LEU A 373 27.85 1.92 -13.72
CA LEU A 373 27.01 1.92 -14.91
C LEU A 373 26.60 3.36 -15.24
N PRO A 374 27.00 3.88 -16.41
CA PRO A 374 26.57 5.22 -16.86
C PRO A 374 25.09 5.20 -17.19
N ALA A 375 24.40 6.33 -16.91
CA ALA A 375 22.98 6.50 -17.19
C ALA A 375 22.65 7.94 -17.57
N ASP A 376 21.81 8.12 -18.58
CA ASP A 376 21.23 9.44 -18.93
C ASP A 376 20.11 9.83 -17.98
N LEU A 377 19.39 8.83 -17.44
CA LEU A 377 18.31 9.01 -16.49
C LEU A 377 18.24 7.84 -15.51
N ILE A 378 17.98 8.14 -14.26
CA ILE A 378 17.85 7.15 -13.19
C ILE A 378 16.45 7.25 -12.59
N ILE A 379 15.74 6.13 -12.54
CA ILE A 379 14.45 6.02 -11.86
C ILE A 379 14.67 5.25 -10.55
N CYS A 380 14.51 5.93 -9.43
CA CYS A 380 14.70 5.33 -8.11
C CYS A 380 13.35 4.88 -7.53
N ASN A 381 13.14 3.56 -7.50
CA ASN A 381 11.98 2.93 -6.85
C ASN A 381 12.33 2.40 -5.44
N ALA A 382 13.51 2.71 -4.93
CA ALA A 382 13.82 2.51 -3.51
C ALA A 382 13.01 3.51 -2.66
N ASP A 383 12.77 3.15 -1.40
CA ASP A 383 12.05 4.02 -0.47
C ASP A 383 12.74 5.38 -0.33
N VAL A 384 12.00 6.49 -0.45
CA VAL A 384 12.58 7.85 -0.49
C VAL A 384 13.42 8.15 0.75
N PRO A 385 12.97 7.85 1.99
CA PRO A 385 13.82 8.01 3.18
C PRO A 385 15.14 7.26 3.06
N PHE A 386 15.10 5.99 2.69
CA PHE A 386 16.32 5.19 2.50
C PHE A 386 17.21 5.77 1.41
N ALA A 387 16.65 6.06 0.25
CA ALA A 387 17.42 6.53 -0.90
C ALA A 387 18.13 7.86 -0.61
N THR A 388 17.45 8.79 0.05
CA THR A 388 18.02 10.11 0.37
C THR A 388 19.12 10.06 1.42
N GLU A 389 19.03 9.12 2.37
CA GLU A 389 19.98 9.02 3.47
C GLU A 389 21.18 8.09 3.14
N THR A 390 21.02 7.15 2.20
CA THR A 390 22.06 6.13 1.94
C THR A 390 22.68 6.21 0.55
N ILE A 391 21.89 6.27 -0.53
CA ILE A 391 22.42 6.11 -1.90
C ILE A 391 22.56 7.44 -2.65
N LEU A 392 21.87 8.50 -2.22
CA LEU A 392 22.00 9.87 -2.76
C LEU A 392 22.86 10.78 -1.91
N SER A 393 23.23 10.36 -0.68
CA SER A 393 24.11 11.16 0.18
C SER A 393 25.50 11.26 -0.47
N GLU A 394 25.98 12.48 -0.63
CA GLU A 394 27.40 12.72 -0.93
C GLU A 394 28.21 12.16 0.25
N SER A 395 28.86 11.01 0.06
CA SER A 395 29.91 10.62 0.98
C SER A 395 30.98 11.69 0.87
N SER A 396 31.09 12.55 1.86
CA SER A 396 32.22 13.46 2.01
C SER A 396 33.49 12.62 2.21
N ASN A 397 34.04 12.16 1.08
CA ASN A 397 35.39 11.63 1.02
C ASN A 397 36.34 12.82 0.99
N ASP A 398 36.51 13.47 2.14
CA ASP A 398 37.79 14.08 2.45
C ASP A 398 37.85 14.34 3.97
N ASP A 399 38.98 13.94 4.52
CA ASP A 399 39.41 14.06 5.91
C ASP A 399 38.82 13.02 6.90
N GLY A 400 39.65 12.04 7.18
CA GLY A 400 39.87 11.15 8.33
C GLY A 400 39.09 11.30 9.63
N GLY A 401 37.88 11.82 9.61
CA GLY A 401 36.97 11.95 10.75
C GLY A 401 35.73 11.11 10.53
N SER A 402 35.56 10.10 11.35
CA SER A 402 34.36 9.27 11.52
C SER A 402 33.12 10.13 11.85
N ASN A 403 32.57 10.82 10.83
CA ASN A 403 31.20 11.28 10.84
C ASN A 403 30.41 10.39 9.85
N SER A 404 30.10 9.15 10.28
CA SER A 404 28.94 8.47 9.72
C SER A 404 27.77 9.41 9.93
N SER A 405 27.23 9.97 8.86
CA SER A 405 26.05 10.83 8.93
C SER A 405 24.98 10.05 9.67
N LYS A 406 24.62 10.54 10.86
CA LYS A 406 23.65 9.94 11.74
C LYS A 406 22.36 9.79 10.94
N TYR A 407 21.89 8.58 10.75
CA TYR A 407 20.64 8.32 10.04
C TYR A 407 19.52 9.01 10.80
N ASP A 408 18.95 10.06 10.20
CA ASP A 408 17.91 10.85 10.85
C ASP A 408 16.53 10.26 10.53
N TRP A 409 16.13 9.30 11.37
CA TRP A 409 14.85 8.63 11.25
C TRP A 409 13.65 9.55 11.56
N ASN A 410 13.81 10.62 12.34
CA ASN A 410 12.71 11.25 13.05
C ASN A 410 12.30 12.64 12.54
N ASP A 411 13.22 13.46 12.05
CA ASP A 411 12.93 14.89 11.90
C ASP A 411 12.35 15.26 10.54
N LYS A 412 12.59 14.45 9.51
CA LYS A 412 12.24 14.78 8.13
C LYS A 412 10.92 14.20 7.64
N PHE A 413 10.53 13.02 8.14
CA PHE A 413 9.39 12.27 7.65
C PHE A 413 8.48 11.78 8.77
N ASP A 414 7.16 11.74 8.49
CA ASP A 414 6.17 11.06 9.31
C ASP A 414 5.90 9.67 8.73
N TYR A 415 6.10 8.64 9.53
CA TYR A 415 5.90 7.25 9.14
C TYR A 415 4.50 6.75 9.55
N SER A 416 3.98 5.78 8.81
CA SER A 416 2.82 4.99 9.20
C SER A 416 3.13 4.09 10.41
N SER A 417 2.17 3.29 10.85
CA SER A 417 2.41 2.26 11.85
C SER A 417 3.32 1.15 11.30
N GLY A 418 4.16 0.57 12.15
CA GLY A 418 4.72 -0.75 11.95
C GLY A 418 3.64 -1.82 12.06
N VAL A 419 3.98 -3.05 11.72
CA VAL A 419 3.11 -4.21 11.94
C VAL A 419 3.93 -5.40 12.42
N ILE A 420 3.33 -6.21 13.30
CA ILE A 420 3.69 -7.61 13.50
C ILE A 420 2.78 -8.40 12.56
N ALA A 421 3.35 -9.15 11.64
CA ALA A 421 2.60 -9.98 10.73
C ALA A 421 2.84 -11.46 11.07
N PHE A 422 1.78 -12.17 11.42
CA PHE A 422 1.80 -13.62 11.53
C PHE A 422 1.32 -14.23 10.23
N HIS A 423 2.06 -15.18 9.70
CA HIS A 423 1.71 -15.99 8.56
C HIS A 423 1.51 -17.42 9.03
N TRP A 424 0.26 -17.83 9.12
CA TRP A 424 -0.16 -19.08 9.72
C TRP A 424 -0.65 -20.10 8.69
N SER A 425 -0.14 -21.31 8.76
CA SER A 425 -0.61 -22.46 8.00
C SER A 425 -1.44 -23.38 8.91
N PHE A 426 -2.69 -23.59 8.58
CA PHE A 426 -3.61 -24.44 9.35
C PHE A 426 -3.91 -25.75 8.64
N SER A 427 -3.96 -26.86 9.38
CA SER A 427 -4.33 -28.19 8.88
C SER A 427 -5.84 -28.38 8.69
N GLN A 428 -6.64 -27.34 8.93
CA GLN A 428 -8.09 -27.33 8.71
C GLN A 428 -8.55 -26.03 8.06
N ARG A 429 -9.76 -26.04 7.47
CA ARG A 429 -10.41 -24.83 6.97
C ARG A 429 -11.07 -24.05 8.10
N ILE A 430 -10.92 -22.72 8.07
CA ILE A 430 -11.46 -21.80 9.07
C ILE A 430 -12.66 -21.08 8.46
N GLU A 431 -13.78 -21.79 8.33
CA GLU A 431 -14.97 -21.30 7.60
C GLU A 431 -15.63 -20.07 8.25
N ALA A 432 -15.33 -19.78 9.52
CA ALA A 432 -15.82 -18.58 10.20
C ALA A 432 -15.21 -17.27 9.68
N LEU A 433 -14.12 -17.34 8.90
CA LEU A 433 -13.43 -16.19 8.33
C LEU A 433 -13.74 -16.03 6.83
N ASN A 434 -14.04 -14.80 6.42
CA ASN A 434 -14.07 -14.38 5.02
C ASN A 434 -12.64 -14.11 4.51
N THR A 435 -12.49 -13.67 3.27
CA THR A 435 -11.18 -13.26 2.74
C THR A 435 -10.55 -12.17 3.57
N HIS A 436 -11.32 -11.15 3.94
CA HIS A 436 -10.84 -10.01 4.73
C HIS A 436 -11.69 -9.85 5.99
N ASN A 437 -11.03 -9.83 7.15
CA ASN A 437 -11.67 -9.71 8.44
C ASN A 437 -10.96 -8.65 9.26
N VAL A 438 -11.73 -7.76 9.89
CA VAL A 438 -11.21 -6.70 10.76
C VAL A 438 -11.74 -6.96 12.16
N PHE A 439 -10.85 -7.16 13.11
CA PHE A 439 -11.19 -7.35 14.52
C PHE A 439 -11.02 -6.04 15.26
N MET A 440 -12.08 -5.58 15.90
CA MET A 440 -12.14 -4.26 16.51
C MET A 440 -12.55 -4.32 17.99
N SER A 441 -11.79 -3.63 18.83
CA SER A 441 -12.09 -3.46 20.24
C SER A 441 -12.88 -2.17 20.45
N VAL A 442 -14.18 -2.28 20.67
CA VAL A 442 -15.10 -1.14 20.77
C VAL A 442 -16.19 -1.42 21.81
N LYS A 443 -15.80 -1.65 23.07
CA LYS A 443 -16.76 -1.74 24.18
C LYS A 443 -17.23 -0.35 24.65
N SER A 444 -16.39 0.67 24.47
CA SER A 444 -16.65 2.05 24.81
C SER A 444 -16.08 2.99 23.76
N ALA A 445 -16.44 4.27 23.79
CA ALA A 445 -15.80 5.28 22.94
C ALA A 445 -14.31 5.45 23.26
N GLU A 446 -13.93 5.21 24.51
CA GLU A 446 -12.56 5.28 25.01
C GLU A 446 -11.70 4.13 24.44
N ASP A 447 -12.25 2.91 24.42
CA ASP A 447 -11.61 1.76 23.79
C ASP A 447 -11.44 1.97 22.29
N ALA A 448 -12.44 2.54 21.61
CA ALA A 448 -12.35 2.84 20.18
C ALA A 448 -11.18 3.77 19.82
N VAL A 449 -10.80 4.67 20.73
CA VAL A 449 -9.63 5.55 20.58
C VAL A 449 -8.35 4.83 20.96
N SER A 450 -8.32 4.15 22.11
CA SER A 450 -7.11 3.53 22.66
C SER A 450 -6.66 2.30 21.91
N SER A 451 -7.59 1.56 21.28
CA SER A 451 -7.28 0.34 20.52
C SER A 451 -6.33 0.54 19.32
N TRP A 452 -6.11 1.78 18.90
CA TRP A 452 -5.15 2.13 17.85
C TRP A 452 -3.77 2.46 18.39
N SER A 453 -3.65 2.84 19.66
CA SER A 453 -2.41 3.39 20.23
C SER A 453 -1.55 2.36 20.96
N ILE A 454 -2.16 1.31 21.53
CA ILE A 454 -1.52 0.43 22.51
C ILE A 454 -0.22 -0.20 22.04
N LEU A 455 -0.17 -0.71 20.81
CA LEU A 455 1.04 -1.32 20.26
C LEU A 455 1.92 -0.34 19.50
N ARG A 456 1.47 0.89 19.31
CA ARG A 456 2.13 1.86 18.47
C ARG A 456 2.97 2.88 19.21
N ASP A 457 2.59 3.21 20.43
CA ASP A 457 3.26 4.26 21.20
C ASP A 457 4.54 3.78 21.90
N GLY A 458 4.92 2.51 21.71
CA GLY A 458 6.20 1.96 22.20
C GLY A 458 6.27 1.86 23.72
N ASP A 459 7.49 1.72 24.22
CA ASP A 459 7.83 1.40 25.59
C ASP A 459 7.60 2.50 26.64
N ASP A 460 6.99 3.63 26.28
CA ASP A 460 6.47 4.59 27.29
C ASP A 460 5.44 3.91 28.21
N SER A 461 4.90 2.76 27.82
CA SER A 461 4.06 1.92 28.65
C SER A 461 4.84 1.16 29.74
N LYS A 462 6.15 0.95 29.61
CA LYS A 462 6.97 0.39 30.71
C LYS A 462 7.12 1.33 31.89
N THR A 463 6.88 2.62 31.71
CA THR A 463 6.77 3.60 32.79
C THR A 463 5.39 3.66 33.43
N SER A 464 4.37 3.09 32.76
CA SER A 464 3.02 2.94 33.32
C SER A 464 2.97 1.65 34.13
N THR A 465 2.69 1.77 35.42
CA THR A 465 2.62 0.79 36.48
C THR A 465 1.61 -0.37 36.29
N ASN A 466 1.18 -0.69 35.10
CA ASN A 466 0.24 -1.74 34.78
C ASN A 466 0.90 -2.80 33.87
N ASN A 467 1.50 -3.81 34.49
CA ASN A 467 1.83 -5.11 33.86
C ASN A 467 0.56 -5.87 33.39
N LYS A 468 -0.24 -5.25 32.52
CA LYS A 468 -1.40 -5.93 31.94
C LYS A 468 -0.97 -6.62 30.65
N SER A 469 -1.27 -7.90 30.53
CA SER A 469 -1.15 -8.64 29.25
C SER A 469 -1.99 -7.95 28.17
N LEU A 470 -1.59 -8.05 26.92
CA LEU A 470 -2.34 -7.52 25.77
C LEU A 470 -3.77 -8.10 25.70
N LYS A 471 -4.00 -9.30 26.22
CA LYS A 471 -5.33 -9.94 26.33
C LYS A 471 -6.34 -9.07 27.09
N ASP A 472 -5.88 -8.29 28.05
CA ASP A 472 -6.71 -7.43 28.90
C ASP A 472 -6.88 -6.00 28.34
N GLN A 473 -6.32 -5.72 27.16
CA GLN A 473 -6.28 -4.39 26.57
C GLN A 473 -7.04 -4.35 25.24
N PRO A 474 -7.69 -3.22 24.88
CA PRO A 474 -8.32 -3.07 23.58
C PRO A 474 -7.24 -2.93 22.49
N PHE A 475 -7.30 -3.74 21.44
CA PHE A 475 -6.47 -3.58 20.24
C PHE A 475 -7.20 -4.05 18.99
N ASN A 476 -6.85 -3.44 17.85
CA ASN A 476 -7.40 -3.80 16.55
C ASN A 476 -6.37 -4.59 15.75
N PHE A 477 -6.85 -5.56 14.97
CA PHE A 477 -6.01 -6.29 14.04
C PHE A 477 -6.81 -6.71 12.81
N TYR A 478 -6.09 -7.05 11.76
CA TYR A 478 -6.64 -7.48 10.49
C TYR A 478 -6.23 -8.92 10.19
N VAL A 479 -7.16 -9.69 9.61
CA VAL A 479 -6.93 -11.08 9.20
C VAL A 479 -7.29 -11.26 7.74
N HIS A 480 -6.33 -11.77 6.96
CA HIS A 480 -6.51 -12.16 5.57
C HIS A 480 -6.47 -13.67 5.42
N ARG A 481 -7.57 -14.26 4.96
CA ARG A 481 -7.69 -15.67 4.59
C ARG A 481 -7.60 -15.78 3.06
N ALA A 482 -6.39 -15.94 2.53
CA ALA A 482 -6.16 -15.99 1.07
C ALA A 482 -6.93 -17.12 0.40
N SER A 483 -6.95 -18.30 1.01
CA SER A 483 -7.59 -19.53 0.52
C SER A 483 -9.12 -19.47 0.40
N HIS A 484 -9.77 -18.47 0.99
CA HIS A 484 -11.21 -18.25 0.80
C HIS A 484 -11.57 -17.80 -0.62
N THR A 485 -10.76 -16.94 -1.24
CA THR A 485 -10.99 -16.45 -2.60
C THR A 485 -10.15 -17.20 -3.63
N ASP A 486 -8.92 -17.54 -3.28
CA ASP A 486 -7.98 -18.29 -4.12
C ASP A 486 -7.62 -19.62 -3.46
N GLU A 487 -8.32 -20.67 -3.85
CA GLU A 487 -8.11 -22.02 -3.29
C GLU A 487 -6.68 -22.55 -3.48
N SER A 488 -5.90 -21.98 -4.41
CA SER A 488 -4.50 -22.36 -4.61
C SER A 488 -3.55 -21.88 -3.51
N ALA A 489 -4.03 -21.04 -2.58
CA ALA A 489 -3.22 -20.53 -1.48
C ALA A 489 -2.91 -21.57 -0.39
N ALA A 490 -3.68 -22.65 -0.29
CA ALA A 490 -3.47 -23.73 0.66
C ALA A 490 -3.88 -25.08 0.07
N PRO A 491 -3.38 -26.20 0.61
CA PRO A 491 -3.84 -27.53 0.23
C PRO A 491 -5.33 -27.73 0.51
N PRO A 492 -6.02 -28.66 -0.21
CA PRO A 492 -7.41 -28.98 0.08
C PRO A 492 -7.64 -29.33 1.55
N GLY A 493 -8.63 -28.72 2.18
CA GLY A 493 -8.95 -28.90 3.59
C GLY A 493 -8.11 -28.08 4.58
N CYS A 494 -7.13 -27.31 4.10
CA CYS A 494 -6.25 -26.44 4.88
C CYS A 494 -6.55 -24.97 4.63
N ASP A 495 -5.96 -24.08 5.42
CA ASP A 495 -6.02 -22.63 5.22
C ASP A 495 -4.66 -21.94 5.41
N SER A 496 -4.44 -20.90 4.60
CA SER A 496 -3.35 -19.94 4.74
C SER A 496 -3.92 -18.60 5.22
N ILE A 497 -3.40 -18.10 6.33
CA ILE A 497 -3.90 -16.90 6.99
C ILE A 497 -2.73 -15.95 7.28
N MET A 498 -2.93 -14.67 7.01
CA MET A 498 -2.05 -13.60 7.46
C MET A 498 -2.80 -12.76 8.50
N VAL A 499 -2.17 -12.48 9.63
CA VAL A 499 -2.67 -11.57 10.67
C VAL A 499 -1.75 -10.37 10.75
N LEU A 500 -2.31 -9.17 10.69
CA LEU A 500 -1.57 -7.92 10.84
C LEU A 500 -1.99 -7.21 12.13
N VAL A 501 -1.05 -7.05 13.05
CA VAL A 501 -1.24 -6.31 14.30
C VAL A 501 -0.41 -5.03 14.25
N PRO A 502 -1.02 -3.84 14.32
CA PRO A 502 -0.28 -2.57 14.32
C PRO A 502 0.67 -2.48 15.52
N CYS A 503 1.88 -1.99 15.28
CA CYS A 503 2.89 -1.78 16.32
C CYS A 503 3.71 -0.51 16.07
N ALA A 504 4.60 -0.16 17.01
CA ALA A 504 5.51 0.95 16.88
C ALA A 504 6.53 0.73 15.75
N PRO A 505 6.79 1.72 14.90
CA PRO A 505 7.90 1.66 13.94
C PRO A 505 9.26 1.81 14.65
N LEU A 506 10.34 1.37 13.99
CA LEU A 506 11.73 1.49 14.47
C LEU A 506 12.10 2.90 14.96
N VAL A 507 11.63 3.91 14.26
CA VAL A 507 11.95 5.33 14.50
C VAL A 507 11.42 5.91 15.81
N ARG A 508 10.51 5.21 16.50
CA ARG A 508 9.95 5.69 17.77
C ARG A 508 10.69 5.24 19.00
N ASN A 509 11.70 4.39 18.83
CA ASN A 509 12.57 4.02 19.92
C ASN A 509 13.78 4.99 19.97
N PRO A 510 13.90 5.85 21.00
CA PRO A 510 15.00 6.82 21.10
C PRO A 510 16.39 6.20 21.13
N GLU A 511 16.52 4.98 21.67
CA GLU A 511 17.78 4.26 21.69
C GLU A 511 18.21 3.85 20.29
N LEU A 512 17.25 3.37 19.48
CA LEU A 512 17.51 2.95 18.11
C LEU A 512 17.74 4.15 17.18
N ALA A 513 16.99 5.24 17.37
CA ALA A 513 17.11 6.44 16.56
C ALA A 513 18.51 7.11 16.66
N SER A 514 19.29 6.76 17.67
CA SER A 514 20.67 7.25 17.84
C SER A 514 21.72 6.42 17.13
N LEU A 515 21.36 5.25 16.59
CA LEU A 515 22.29 4.28 15.98
C LEU A 515 22.32 4.41 14.46
N PRO A 516 23.42 3.95 13.82
CA PRO A 516 23.42 3.68 12.39
C PRO A 516 22.27 2.71 12.01
N ARG A 517 21.74 2.84 10.79
CA ARG A 517 20.56 2.08 10.34
C ARG A 517 20.68 0.57 10.56
N ASP A 518 21.79 -0.03 10.15
CA ASP A 518 21.96 -1.48 10.21
C ASP A 518 22.10 -2.00 11.64
N GLU A 519 22.77 -1.21 12.51
CA GLU A 519 22.80 -1.48 13.96
C GLU A 519 21.41 -1.34 14.59
N ALA A 520 20.65 -0.31 14.20
CA ALA A 520 19.29 -0.11 14.71
C ALA A 520 18.38 -1.29 14.32
N ILE A 521 18.45 -1.76 13.07
CA ILE A 521 17.70 -2.92 12.62
C ILE A 521 18.09 -4.19 13.40
N LEU A 522 19.40 -4.44 13.55
CA LEU A 522 19.89 -5.60 14.29
C LEU A 522 19.43 -5.57 15.75
N LYS A 523 19.59 -4.41 16.41
CA LYS A 523 19.19 -4.23 17.80
C LYS A 523 17.66 -4.35 17.97
N TYR A 524 16.88 -3.83 17.03
CA TYR A 524 15.44 -3.99 17.04
C TYR A 524 15.03 -5.47 16.94
N LYS A 525 15.63 -6.22 16.02
CA LYS A 525 15.40 -7.68 15.90
C LYS A 525 15.73 -8.43 17.18
N GLN A 526 16.74 -7.98 17.93
CA GLN A 526 17.12 -8.57 19.22
C GLN A 526 16.20 -8.16 20.38
N GLN A 527 15.61 -6.95 20.31
CA GLN A 527 14.68 -6.44 21.33
C GLN A 527 13.25 -6.92 21.13
N PHE A 528 12.88 -7.28 19.92
CA PHE A 528 11.60 -7.91 19.59
C PHE A 528 11.67 -9.35 20.09
N ASP A 529 11.63 -9.47 21.43
CA ASP A 529 11.81 -10.72 22.10
C ASP A 529 10.64 -11.68 21.85
N GLU A 530 10.92 -12.93 22.04
CA GLU A 530 9.97 -14.02 21.85
C GLU A 530 8.74 -13.86 22.76
N ASP A 531 8.92 -13.24 23.94
CA ASP A 531 7.85 -13.03 24.92
C ASP A 531 6.81 -12.03 24.41
N LEU A 532 7.21 -10.90 23.77
CA LEU A 532 6.27 -9.95 23.20
C LEU A 532 5.49 -10.57 22.03
N VAL A 533 6.18 -11.27 21.13
CA VAL A 533 5.54 -11.94 19.99
C VAL A 533 4.56 -12.99 20.48
N ASN A 534 4.91 -13.73 21.55
CA ASN A 534 4.04 -14.73 22.18
C ASN A 534 2.80 -14.09 22.83
N ASP A 535 2.95 -12.98 23.57
CA ASP A 535 1.80 -12.26 24.18
C ASP A 535 0.82 -11.76 23.11
N VAL A 536 1.35 -11.20 22.01
CA VAL A 536 0.53 -10.75 20.86
C VAL A 536 -0.16 -11.94 20.18
N ARG A 537 0.57 -13.05 19.94
CA ARG A 537 0.01 -14.26 19.33
C ARG A 537 -1.14 -14.83 20.16
N GLU A 538 -0.93 -14.97 21.47
CA GLU A 538 -1.93 -15.49 22.39
C GLU A 538 -3.17 -14.58 22.45
N ALA A 539 -2.98 -13.26 22.50
CA ALA A 539 -4.07 -12.31 22.50
C ALA A 539 -4.90 -12.37 21.20
N VAL A 540 -4.24 -12.52 20.05
CA VAL A 540 -4.91 -12.68 18.75
C VAL A 540 -5.68 -14.00 18.69
N MET A 541 -5.07 -15.12 19.12
CA MET A 541 -5.72 -16.43 19.14
C MET A 541 -6.96 -16.43 20.04
N GLU A 542 -6.88 -15.81 21.22
CA GLU A 542 -8.03 -15.65 22.10
C GLU A 542 -9.15 -14.82 21.44
N ARG A 543 -8.80 -13.74 20.75
CA ARG A 543 -9.79 -12.94 20.01
C ARG A 543 -10.41 -13.70 18.84
N LEU A 544 -9.66 -14.54 18.15
CA LEU A 544 -10.19 -15.41 17.09
C LEU A 544 -11.15 -16.46 17.65
N SER A 545 -10.91 -17.01 18.84
CA SER A 545 -11.76 -18.02 19.48
C SER A 545 -13.19 -17.51 19.80
N ILE A 546 -13.44 -16.20 19.76
CA ILE A 546 -14.79 -15.63 19.87
C ILE A 546 -15.69 -16.09 18.72
N LEU A 547 -15.10 -16.38 17.56
CA LEU A 547 -15.85 -16.89 16.41
C LEU A 547 -16.22 -18.36 16.61
N GLN A 548 -17.43 -18.72 16.22
CA GLN A 548 -17.95 -20.07 16.38
C GLN A 548 -17.08 -21.12 15.67
N GLY A 549 -16.71 -22.17 16.39
CA GLY A 549 -15.94 -23.31 15.85
C GLY A 549 -14.43 -23.12 15.86
N LEU A 550 -13.90 -22.08 16.52
CA LEU A 550 -12.46 -21.81 16.63
C LEU A 550 -11.86 -22.08 18.03
N ASP A 551 -12.59 -22.82 18.90
CA ASP A 551 -12.17 -23.10 20.29
C ASP A 551 -10.81 -23.82 20.38
N ASN A 552 -10.43 -24.60 19.36
CA ASN A 552 -9.19 -25.38 19.29
C ASN A 552 -8.28 -24.96 18.14
N LEU A 553 -8.33 -23.68 17.74
CA LEU A 553 -7.59 -23.18 16.57
C LEU A 553 -6.07 -23.42 16.71
N GLN A 554 -5.54 -23.26 17.93
CA GLN A 554 -4.11 -23.45 18.23
C GLN A 554 -3.64 -24.88 17.88
N ASP A 555 -4.47 -25.91 18.10
CA ASP A 555 -4.11 -27.30 17.85
C ASP A 555 -3.97 -27.63 16.36
N THR A 556 -4.51 -26.80 15.50
CA THR A 556 -4.53 -26.97 14.04
C THR A 556 -3.50 -26.11 13.32
N LEU A 557 -2.79 -25.25 14.06
CA LEU A 557 -1.66 -24.47 13.54
C LEU A 557 -0.46 -25.41 13.32
N ILE A 558 0.00 -25.55 12.08
CA ILE A 558 1.09 -26.47 11.71
C ILE A 558 2.38 -25.77 11.32
N ASP A 559 2.32 -24.47 10.99
CA ASP A 559 3.50 -23.66 10.72
C ASP A 559 3.21 -22.16 10.93
N GLU A 560 4.24 -21.43 11.32
CA GLU A 560 4.19 -19.99 11.54
C GLU A 560 5.46 -19.32 11.03
N VAL A 561 5.28 -18.20 10.30
CA VAL A 561 6.34 -17.24 10.01
C VAL A 561 5.93 -15.88 10.58
N VAL A 562 6.87 -15.18 11.22
CA VAL A 562 6.61 -13.87 11.82
C VAL A 562 7.47 -12.81 11.15
N ASP A 563 6.84 -11.76 10.64
CA ASP A 563 7.51 -10.56 10.14
C ASP A 563 7.27 -9.39 11.12
N THR A 564 8.31 -8.56 11.29
CA THR A 564 8.31 -7.40 12.18
C THR A 564 8.83 -6.17 11.42
N PRO A 565 8.75 -4.96 11.98
CA PRO A 565 9.39 -3.80 11.37
C PRO A 565 10.86 -4.01 11.02
N GLY A 566 11.61 -4.80 11.82
CA GLY A 566 12.99 -5.17 11.49
C GLY A 566 13.09 -6.02 10.21
N THR A 567 12.15 -6.93 9.99
CA THR A 567 12.09 -7.74 8.75
C THR A 567 11.84 -6.87 7.52
N TYR A 568 10.87 -5.96 7.60
CA TYR A 568 10.55 -5.05 6.48
C TYR A 568 11.69 -4.08 6.16
N ALA A 569 12.37 -3.55 7.19
CA ALA A 569 13.53 -2.68 6.99
C ALA A 569 14.69 -3.40 6.28
N ASP A 570 14.95 -4.64 6.63
CA ASP A 570 16.02 -5.47 6.09
C ASP A 570 15.72 -5.90 4.65
N TYR A 571 14.55 -6.48 4.42
CA TYR A 571 14.20 -7.04 3.10
C TYR A 571 13.95 -5.98 2.04
N TYR A 572 13.31 -4.86 2.42
CA TYR A 572 12.80 -3.89 1.45
C TYR A 572 13.42 -2.50 1.57
N ASN A 573 14.36 -2.30 2.49
CA ASN A 573 14.96 -0.99 2.76
C ASN A 573 13.90 0.11 3.02
N VAL A 574 12.77 -0.24 3.64
CA VAL A 574 11.76 0.77 3.98
C VAL A 574 12.16 1.55 5.24
N GLY A 575 11.93 2.85 5.22
CA GLY A 575 12.17 3.72 6.36
C GLY A 575 11.28 3.31 7.54
N GLY A 576 11.84 3.34 8.74
CA GLY A 576 11.13 2.96 9.97
C GLY A 576 10.65 1.51 10.04
N GLY A 577 10.96 0.67 9.05
CA GLY A 577 10.47 -0.71 8.97
C GLY A 577 8.96 -0.82 8.76
N VAL A 578 8.34 0.18 8.14
CA VAL A 578 6.88 0.26 8.00
C VAL A 578 6.43 -0.17 6.60
N PRO A 579 5.60 -1.23 6.48
CA PRO A 579 5.18 -1.74 5.18
C PRO A 579 4.34 -0.73 4.37
N PHE A 580 3.59 0.14 5.03
CA PHE A 580 2.78 1.19 4.39
C PHE A 580 3.60 2.43 4.00
N GLY A 581 4.85 2.57 4.48
CA GLY A 581 5.72 3.69 4.17
C GLY A 581 5.33 4.99 4.90
N LEU A 582 5.50 6.12 4.22
CA LEU A 582 5.18 7.43 4.79
C LEU A 582 3.68 7.61 5.01
N SER A 583 3.29 8.21 6.14
CA SER A 583 1.89 8.54 6.44
C SER A 583 1.32 9.59 5.48
N HIS A 584 -0.01 9.73 5.45
CA HIS A 584 -0.74 10.69 4.62
C HIS A 584 -1.42 11.79 5.44
N GLY A 585 -0.90 12.11 6.63
CA GLY A 585 -1.35 13.28 7.38
C GLY A 585 -1.23 14.58 6.57
N LEU A 586 -1.93 15.62 6.98
CA LEU A 586 -1.95 16.92 6.27
C LEU A 586 -0.55 17.50 5.99
N GLY A 587 0.47 17.09 6.78
CA GLY A 587 1.88 17.47 6.56
C GLY A 587 2.58 16.72 5.43
N GLN A 588 2.02 15.61 4.95
CA GLN A 588 2.59 14.75 3.90
C GLN A 588 1.55 14.29 2.88
N LEU A 589 0.53 15.10 2.64
CA LEU A 589 -0.54 14.82 1.70
C LEU A 589 -0.33 15.61 0.41
N SER A 590 -0.41 14.96 -0.74
CA SER A 590 -0.38 15.60 -2.05
C SER A 590 0.85 16.53 -2.23
N LEU A 591 0.67 17.85 -2.27
CA LEU A 591 1.74 18.82 -2.52
C LEU A 591 2.88 18.81 -1.48
N THR A 592 2.60 18.42 -0.26
CA THR A 592 3.58 18.35 0.84
C THR A 592 4.32 17.01 0.90
N ARG A 593 3.86 15.99 0.16
CA ARG A 593 4.54 14.70 0.03
C ARG A 593 5.77 14.79 -0.87
N PRO A 594 6.84 14.00 -0.65
CA PRO A 594 8.00 13.95 -1.54
C PRO A 594 7.59 13.82 -3.02
N GLY A 595 8.12 14.71 -3.85
CA GLY A 595 7.88 14.71 -5.29
C GLY A 595 8.74 13.69 -6.03
N ALA A 596 8.54 13.60 -7.34
CA ALA A 596 9.36 12.72 -8.18
C ALA A 596 10.80 13.24 -8.37
N GLU A 597 11.06 14.54 -8.21
CA GLU A 597 12.38 15.12 -8.46
C GLU A 597 13.05 15.48 -7.12
N PRO A 598 14.20 14.86 -6.81
CA PRO A 598 15.04 15.37 -5.72
C PRO A 598 15.69 16.69 -6.14
N SER A 599 15.92 17.58 -5.18
CA SER A 599 16.56 18.87 -5.45
C SER A 599 18.07 18.79 -5.72
N SER A 600 18.67 17.63 -5.45
CA SER A 600 20.11 17.41 -5.53
C SER A 600 20.61 16.86 -6.87
N HIS A 601 19.75 16.20 -7.67
CA HIS A 601 20.16 15.51 -8.89
C HIS A 601 19.12 15.69 -9.99
N ASP A 602 19.51 16.30 -11.11
CA ASP A 602 18.60 16.58 -12.23
C ASP A 602 18.26 15.33 -13.06
N ASN A 603 19.12 14.32 -13.04
CA ASN A 603 18.94 13.06 -13.77
C ASN A 603 18.27 11.95 -12.95
N VAL A 604 17.74 12.25 -11.77
CA VAL A 604 17.05 11.27 -10.90
C VAL A 604 15.57 11.57 -10.81
N LEU A 605 14.74 10.52 -10.91
CA LEU A 605 13.31 10.60 -10.64
C LEU A 605 12.92 9.51 -9.63
N PHE A 606 12.15 9.87 -8.61
CA PHE A 606 11.57 8.92 -7.66
C PHE A 606 10.22 8.40 -8.14
N VAL A 607 9.98 7.10 -7.88
CA VAL A 607 8.68 6.43 -8.03
C VAL A 607 8.46 5.48 -6.86
N GLY A 608 7.23 5.22 -6.50
CA GLY A 608 6.87 4.26 -5.45
C GLY A 608 6.07 4.87 -4.31
N ALA A 609 5.81 4.06 -3.28
CA ALA A 609 4.87 4.39 -2.20
C ALA A 609 5.24 5.63 -1.38
N SER A 610 6.52 5.97 -1.26
CA SER A 610 6.98 7.14 -0.48
C SER A 610 6.98 8.43 -1.29
N SER A 611 6.76 8.38 -2.62
CA SER A 611 6.60 9.55 -3.48
C SER A 611 5.12 9.80 -3.82
N ARG A 612 4.82 10.91 -4.50
CA ARG A 612 3.46 11.20 -4.99
C ARG A 612 3.01 10.20 -6.05
N PRO A 613 1.73 9.80 -6.07
CA PRO A 613 0.62 10.27 -5.24
C PRO A 613 0.57 9.65 -3.84
N GLY A 614 1.20 8.49 -3.58
CA GLY A 614 1.23 7.88 -2.27
C GLY A 614 1.37 6.36 -2.26
N ASN A 615 1.08 5.73 -1.10
CA ASN A 615 1.13 4.29 -0.93
C ASN A 615 -0.13 3.59 -1.48
N GLY A 616 -0.03 2.28 -1.61
CA GLY A 616 -1.01 1.42 -2.25
C GLY A 616 -0.66 1.15 -3.72
N VAL A 617 -0.82 -0.11 -4.14
CA VAL A 617 -0.41 -0.55 -5.50
C VAL A 617 -1.03 0.31 -6.61
N PRO A 618 -2.34 0.62 -6.60
CA PRO A 618 -2.92 1.45 -7.66
C PRO A 618 -2.34 2.87 -7.69
N LEU A 619 -2.07 3.48 -6.53
CA LEU A 619 -1.44 4.80 -6.48
C LEU A 619 0.00 4.77 -7.00
N VAL A 620 0.73 3.68 -6.73
CA VAL A 620 2.07 3.46 -7.28
C VAL A 620 2.03 3.29 -8.80
N LEU A 621 1.02 2.61 -9.36
CA LEU A 621 0.82 2.47 -10.81
C LEU A 621 0.53 3.82 -11.49
N ILE A 622 -0.32 4.63 -10.88
CA ILE A 622 -0.60 6.01 -11.35
C ILE A 622 0.66 6.87 -11.26
N GLY A 623 1.39 6.79 -10.13
CA GLY A 623 2.69 7.46 -9.97
C GLY A 623 3.70 7.04 -11.03
N ALA A 624 3.78 5.76 -11.35
CA ALA A 624 4.64 5.23 -12.40
C ALA A 624 4.29 5.79 -13.79
N LYS A 625 2.99 5.97 -14.09
CA LYS A 625 2.54 6.62 -15.33
C LYS A 625 3.00 8.08 -15.41
N LEU A 626 2.85 8.83 -14.32
CA LEU A 626 3.28 10.24 -14.25
C LEU A 626 4.81 10.38 -14.35
N VAL A 627 5.56 9.52 -13.68
CA VAL A 627 7.02 9.52 -13.70
C VAL A 627 7.55 9.09 -15.08
N ALA A 628 6.95 8.07 -15.70
CA ALA A 628 7.32 7.65 -17.05
C ALA A 628 7.10 8.77 -18.08
N LYS A 629 5.95 9.47 -18.02
CA LYS A 629 5.71 10.65 -18.88
C LYS A 629 6.82 11.69 -18.73
N LYS A 630 7.16 12.04 -17.49
CA LYS A 630 8.23 13.00 -17.18
C LYS A 630 9.61 12.53 -17.65
N ALA A 631 9.91 11.25 -17.48
CA ALA A 631 11.15 10.61 -17.93
C ALA A 631 11.28 10.72 -19.46
N ILE A 632 10.21 10.42 -20.20
CA ILE A 632 10.17 10.51 -21.67
C ILE A 632 10.36 11.96 -22.13
N GLU A 633 9.74 12.92 -21.47
CA GLU A 633 9.92 14.36 -21.77
C GLU A 633 11.37 14.80 -21.56
N LYS A 634 12.01 14.40 -20.43
CA LYS A 634 13.43 14.70 -20.15
C LYS A 634 14.38 14.06 -21.18
N LEU A 635 14.14 12.83 -21.59
CA LEU A 635 14.96 12.13 -22.57
C LEU A 635 14.82 12.70 -23.99
N ARG A 636 13.63 13.19 -24.36
CA ARG A 636 13.39 13.85 -25.65
C ARG A 636 13.96 15.26 -25.74
N SER A 637 14.21 15.90 -24.60
CA SER A 637 14.78 17.27 -24.54
C SER A 637 16.31 17.28 -24.57
N LYS A 638 16.95 16.13 -24.36
CA LYS A 638 18.40 15.92 -24.53
C LYS A 638 18.73 15.52 -25.97
#